data_8c335488d61e08ceebcd8572db2aa7e6
#
_entry.id   8c335488d61e08ceebcd8572db2aa7e6
#
_cell.length_a   1.000
_cell.length_b   1.000
_cell.length_c   1.000
_cell.angle_alpha   90.00
_cell.angle_beta   90.00
_cell.angle_gamma   90.00
#
_symmetry.space_group_name_H-M   'P 1'
#
loop_
_entity.id
_entity.type
_entity.pdbx_description
1 polymer ?
#
loop_
_entity_poly.entity_id
_entity_poly.type
_entity_poly.pdbx_seq_one_letter_code
_entity_poly.pdbx_strand_id
1 'polypeptide(L)'
;MTPFRFILLMASACLIGTGAQGQVSPLQADEAAAAQTNRGPLAPLLDEWVRQSPLPTSANLSGVAWATATHAFASGSGLTLVETFDGGLSWREVDLPGSSTDPLYNVSCSDANTCVAIGNSATTGPDIYRTSDAGVSWQRVTAFPLGGSWYHIDFVSPTIGFMGSNGATARTQDAGATWQVRSAYPSCPVMYGMDFRDTLVGLCGGDRVSSTDGGPGVFKTTDGGVTWARKFSQSANDVLWLNDTTALAIVGVSIYRSTNSGDTWSLISSQIFTGLDEMVKLPNGTIVGVSLAGDGWRSTDGGFNWTRTLVGVGDLPVNWNVSFFDDQVGAIVGQGGYFFKTTDGGLTWTALNSGIGGVEFHDLEMFDDATGLAVGGNGYYLRTTNGGNYWSVGRLKVTGLTLERDESLQAVGIVDQDFAVAAGNNGVVYKTLDRGATWQSIGYPSLPGDYYITDVKFTDHNVGYVAGTRPFVAILAYRTTDGGATWTPLNTLPSHYVDFVDPSHGWLATIGGTGFRTTNGGASWTPMTFPQNGSSPSISHMDFISQNVGWVVGWYGYAARTSNGGATWTLQNISTPDEILLGLSVLSEMEAYAVGVRQQPTSESASLYHTTDGGTTWTRSFLPADFLNNVFATPSGNIWTSGFNGTVLHKAGSSSTLQLVSAASRKSHKTAGTFDIPLPLTGAAGVECRDGGGSYTFVFNFTTNVVSGSASVTAGTATVGTPTFSGTTMTVPLTGVADIQTLTVTLTGVTDSSSQVLPATAVSAKMLIGDVNADKKVNNADVTVTKSQVGMTVTSANFRDDVRISGTITSADVKVVKGANGHILP
;
A
#
# COMPACT_ATOMS: atom_id res chain seq x y z
N MET A 1 20.68 10.30 -32.91
CA MET A 1 20.18 9.99 -31.55
C MET A 1 19.40 11.21 -31.11
N THR A 2 18.09 11.10 -31.03
CA THR A 2 17.21 12.21 -30.62
C THR A 2 17.30 12.41 -29.11
N PRO A 3 17.14 13.61 -28.57
CA PRO A 3 17.21 13.87 -27.11
C PRO A 3 16.25 12.99 -26.28
N PHE A 4 15.18 12.51 -26.86
CA PHE A 4 14.19 11.65 -26.18
C PHE A 4 14.73 10.27 -25.78
N ARG A 5 15.62 9.66 -26.56
CA ARG A 5 16.31 8.43 -26.13
C ARG A 5 17.34 8.67 -25.03
N PHE A 6 17.84 9.90 -24.91
CA PHE A 6 18.79 10.27 -23.87
C PHE A 6 18.12 10.43 -22.50
N ILE A 7 16.86 10.88 -22.45
CA ILE A 7 16.07 11.03 -21.22
C ILE A 7 15.70 9.65 -20.66
N LEU A 8 15.24 8.71 -21.49
CA LEU A 8 14.97 7.32 -21.06
C LEU A 8 16.25 6.55 -20.69
N LEU A 9 17.39 6.82 -21.39
CA LEU A 9 18.67 6.20 -21.05
C LEU A 9 19.29 6.78 -19.77
N MET A 10 19.05 8.04 -19.42
CA MET A 10 19.53 8.60 -18.15
C MET A 10 18.75 8.06 -16.95
N ALA A 11 17.44 7.86 -17.08
CA ALA A 11 16.66 7.19 -16.03
C ALA A 11 17.06 5.71 -15.84
N SER A 12 17.41 5.00 -16.93
CA SER A 12 17.92 3.63 -16.87
C SER A 12 19.41 3.54 -16.51
N ALA A 13 20.22 4.58 -16.76
CA ALA A 13 21.64 4.57 -16.45
C ALA A 13 21.96 4.91 -14.98
N CYS A 14 21.02 5.50 -14.22
CA CYS A 14 21.15 5.66 -12.77
C CYS A 14 20.99 4.35 -11.97
N LEU A 15 20.59 3.26 -12.62
CA LEU A 15 20.39 1.94 -11.99
C LEU A 15 21.57 0.98 -12.17
N ILE A 16 22.62 1.35 -12.91
CA ILE A 16 23.83 0.52 -13.07
C ILE A 16 25.08 1.39 -12.88
N GLY A 17 25.40 1.67 -11.64
CA GLY A 17 26.65 2.30 -11.24
C GLY A 17 27.34 1.45 -10.17
N THR A 18 28.24 0.58 -10.59
CA THR A 18 29.18 -0.19 -9.74
C THR A 18 30.12 0.73 -9.01
N GLY A 19 30.33 0.42 -7.75
CA GLY A 19 31.12 1.06 -6.71
C GLY A 19 32.38 1.82 -7.07
N ALA A 20 32.52 2.93 -6.40
CA ALA A 20 33.80 3.50 -6.00
C ALA A 20 33.63 4.07 -4.59
N GLN A 21 34.39 3.52 -3.64
CA GLN A 21 34.44 4.00 -2.26
C GLN A 21 35.08 5.39 -2.21
N GLY A 22 34.33 6.41 -1.88
CA GLY A 22 34.82 7.72 -1.47
C GLY A 22 34.63 7.86 0.04
N GLN A 23 35.70 8.11 0.79
CA GLN A 23 35.66 8.35 2.22
C GLN A 23 34.83 9.63 2.53
N VAL A 24 33.81 9.51 3.37
CA VAL A 24 33.02 10.62 3.92
C VAL A 24 33.78 11.21 5.11
N SER A 25 33.90 12.54 5.14
CA SER A 25 34.54 13.32 6.19
C SER A 25 33.67 13.32 7.47
N PRO A 26 34.25 13.38 8.68
CA PRO A 26 33.54 13.25 9.96
C PRO A 26 32.56 14.37 10.31
N LEU A 27 32.46 15.42 9.53
CA LEU A 27 31.59 16.59 9.86
C LEU A 27 30.15 16.48 9.39
N GLN A 28 29.78 15.45 8.61
CA GLN A 28 28.37 15.23 8.16
C GLN A 28 27.57 14.23 9.02
N ALA A 29 28.22 13.56 9.95
CA ALA A 29 27.55 12.59 10.83
C ALA A 29 26.78 13.26 11.98
N ASP A 30 27.14 14.47 12.37
CA ASP A 30 26.54 15.14 13.54
C ASP A 30 25.20 15.87 13.22
N GLU A 31 24.97 16.29 11.98
CA GLU A 31 23.68 16.92 11.61
C GLU A 31 22.56 15.89 11.39
N ALA A 32 22.87 14.69 10.94
CA ALA A 32 21.87 13.61 10.79
C ALA A 32 21.42 13.03 12.14
N ALA A 33 22.30 13.05 13.15
CA ALA A 33 21.98 12.58 14.51
C ALA A 33 21.12 13.58 15.31
N ALA A 34 21.20 14.87 15.01
CA ALA A 34 20.44 15.90 15.70
C ALA A 34 18.96 15.96 15.27
N ALA A 35 18.61 15.43 14.11
CA ALA A 35 17.23 15.40 13.59
C ALA A 35 16.38 14.23 14.15
N GLN A 36 17.00 13.26 14.82
CA GLN A 36 16.32 12.04 15.29
C GLN A 36 15.96 11.99 16.77
N THR A 37 16.27 13.03 17.57
CA THR A 37 16.15 12.92 19.04
C THR A 37 14.93 13.56 19.68
N ASN A 38 13.91 13.98 18.94
CA ASN A 38 12.72 14.59 19.55
C ASN A 38 11.39 14.18 18.90
N ARG A 39 11.08 12.86 18.90
CA ARG A 39 9.69 12.41 18.68
C ARG A 39 9.19 11.67 19.93
N GLY A 40 8.49 12.41 20.78
CA GLY A 40 7.59 11.83 21.78
C GLY A 40 6.42 11.10 21.12
N PRO A 41 5.57 10.34 21.85
CA PRO A 41 4.46 9.59 21.27
C PRO A 41 3.56 10.52 20.47
N LEU A 42 3.55 10.35 19.15
CA LEU A 42 2.87 11.20 18.19
C LEU A 42 1.36 11.02 18.31
N ALA A 43 0.66 12.08 18.70
CA ALA A 43 -0.70 12.29 18.22
C ALA A 43 -0.65 12.43 16.68
N PRO A 44 -1.60 11.87 15.93
CA PRO A 44 -1.59 12.02 14.47
C PRO A 44 -1.63 13.49 14.10
N LEU A 45 -0.54 13.98 13.55
CA LEU A 45 -0.47 15.33 12.99
C LEU A 45 -1.28 15.31 11.69
N LEU A 46 -2.31 16.13 11.62
CA LEU A 46 -3.20 16.35 10.45
C LEU A 46 -2.48 16.85 9.18
N ASP A 47 -1.15 16.89 9.18
CA ASP A 47 -0.32 17.44 8.11
C ASP A 47 0.61 16.39 7.46
N GLU A 48 0.41 15.09 7.72
CA GLU A 48 1.29 14.05 7.21
C GLU A 48 0.85 13.52 5.83
N TRP A 49 1.84 13.33 4.96
CA TRP A 49 1.66 12.63 3.69
C TRP A 49 1.42 11.15 3.94
N VAL A 50 0.35 10.63 3.34
CA VAL A 50 -0.01 9.21 3.41
C VAL A 50 0.25 8.57 2.05
N ARG A 51 1.01 7.47 2.03
CA ARG A 51 1.17 6.66 0.83
C ARG A 51 -0.15 5.94 0.55
N GLN A 52 -0.71 6.17 -0.64
CA GLN A 52 -1.96 5.55 -1.08
C GLN A 52 -1.74 4.46 -2.15
N SER A 53 -0.59 4.49 -2.81
CA SER A 53 -0.18 3.50 -3.81
C SER A 53 1.35 3.45 -3.91
N PRO A 54 1.94 2.27 -4.15
CA PRO A 54 1.30 0.97 -3.95
C PRO A 54 1.10 0.69 -2.46
N LEU A 55 0.02 0.03 -2.12
CA LEU A 55 -0.18 -0.49 -0.77
C LEU A 55 0.02 -2.01 -0.81
N PRO A 56 0.64 -2.59 0.19
CA PRO A 56 1.16 -1.95 1.42
C PRO A 56 2.41 -1.10 1.20
N THR A 57 3.20 -1.35 0.14
CA THR A 57 4.47 -0.66 -0.14
C THR A 57 4.89 -0.90 -1.59
N SER A 58 5.83 -0.11 -2.12
CA SER A 58 6.52 -0.40 -3.39
C SER A 58 7.64 -1.44 -3.23
N ALA A 59 8.04 -1.76 -2.01
CA ALA A 59 9.06 -2.77 -1.76
C ALA A 59 8.59 -4.16 -2.17
N ASN A 60 9.51 -5.01 -2.59
CA ASN A 60 9.23 -6.41 -2.80
C ASN A 60 8.95 -7.06 -1.45
N LEU A 61 7.76 -7.63 -1.26
CA LEU A 61 7.40 -8.34 -0.05
C LEU A 61 7.79 -9.82 -0.18
N SER A 62 8.49 -10.33 0.83
CA SER A 62 9.06 -11.68 0.86
C SER A 62 8.57 -12.54 2.01
N GLY A 63 7.88 -11.96 2.99
CA GLY A 63 7.27 -12.67 4.11
C GLY A 63 5.97 -12.04 4.55
N VAL A 64 5.02 -12.84 5.03
CA VAL A 64 3.77 -12.38 5.63
C VAL A 64 3.39 -13.27 6.81
N ALA A 65 2.94 -12.67 7.91
CA ALA A 65 2.46 -13.39 9.08
C ALA A 65 1.23 -12.72 9.69
N TRP A 66 0.28 -13.54 10.12
CA TRP A 66 -0.91 -13.13 10.83
C TRP A 66 -0.72 -13.26 12.34
N ALA A 67 -0.86 -12.16 13.07
CA ALA A 67 -0.97 -12.15 14.52
C ALA A 67 -2.40 -12.42 14.98
N THR A 68 -3.39 -11.86 14.24
CA THR A 68 -4.84 -12.12 14.42
C THR A 68 -5.54 -12.11 13.04
N ALA A 69 -6.84 -12.41 12.98
CA ALA A 69 -7.61 -12.37 11.72
C ALA A 69 -7.61 -11.01 11.01
N THR A 70 -7.29 -9.93 11.72
CA THR A 70 -7.23 -8.56 11.18
C THR A 70 -5.87 -7.90 11.30
N HIS A 71 -4.99 -8.44 12.13
CA HIS A 71 -3.65 -7.90 12.35
C HIS A 71 -2.60 -8.80 11.70
N ALA A 72 -1.87 -8.27 10.74
CA ALA A 72 -0.79 -8.96 10.03
C ALA A 72 0.41 -8.04 9.80
N PHE A 73 1.56 -8.66 9.60
CA PHE A 73 2.81 -8.01 9.22
C PHE A 73 3.27 -8.56 7.87
N ALA A 74 3.89 -7.70 7.05
CA ALA A 74 4.60 -8.14 5.86
C ALA A 74 5.99 -7.50 5.80
N SER A 75 7.00 -8.33 5.50
CA SER A 75 8.41 -7.94 5.45
C SER A 75 8.93 -7.93 4.02
N GLY A 76 9.96 -7.12 3.75
CA GLY A 76 10.48 -7.03 2.38
C GLY A 76 11.81 -6.31 2.23
N SER A 77 12.11 -5.94 0.97
CA SER A 77 13.36 -5.28 0.59
C SER A 77 13.52 -3.91 1.24
N GLY A 78 14.78 -3.48 1.47
CA GLY A 78 15.08 -2.16 2.04
C GLY A 78 14.65 -1.98 3.49
N LEU A 79 14.77 -3.03 4.32
CA LEU A 79 14.32 -3.07 5.72
C LEU A 79 12.81 -2.80 5.89
N THR A 80 12.03 -3.03 4.86
CA THR A 80 10.58 -2.80 4.89
C THR A 80 9.89 -3.78 5.84
N LEU A 81 9.13 -3.23 6.78
CA LEU A 81 8.12 -3.94 7.56
C LEU A 81 6.86 -3.07 7.56
N VAL A 82 5.75 -3.64 7.15
CA VAL A 82 4.43 -2.98 7.14
C VAL A 82 3.44 -3.79 7.96
N GLU A 83 2.46 -3.13 8.56
CA GLU A 83 1.43 -3.77 9.36
C GLU A 83 0.03 -3.27 9.01
N THR A 84 -0.96 -4.13 9.23
CA THR A 84 -2.38 -3.84 9.07
C THR A 84 -3.15 -4.27 10.30
N PHE A 85 -4.20 -3.51 10.68
CA PHE A 85 -5.11 -3.86 11.78
C PHE A 85 -6.55 -4.13 11.30
N ASP A 86 -6.80 -4.01 10.00
CA ASP A 86 -8.11 -4.18 9.36
C ASP A 86 -8.13 -5.31 8.33
N GLY A 87 -7.15 -6.19 8.42
CA GLY A 87 -7.02 -7.35 7.53
C GLY A 87 -6.54 -6.99 6.13
N GLY A 88 -5.72 -5.95 6.00
CA GLY A 88 -5.06 -5.55 4.77
C GLY A 88 -5.78 -4.45 3.98
N LEU A 89 -6.85 -3.85 4.51
CA LEU A 89 -7.54 -2.74 3.84
C LEU A 89 -6.73 -1.44 3.94
N SER A 90 -6.03 -1.24 5.06
CA SER A 90 -5.07 -0.16 5.22
C SER A 90 -3.76 -0.70 5.81
N TRP A 91 -2.66 0.00 5.53
CA TRP A 91 -1.32 -0.38 5.95
C TRP A 91 -0.55 0.82 6.46
N ARG A 92 0.34 0.58 7.41
CA ARG A 92 1.32 1.56 7.87
C ARG A 92 2.73 0.97 7.86
N GLU A 93 3.72 1.79 7.62
CA GLU A 93 5.11 1.40 7.80
C GLU A 93 5.43 1.29 9.29
N VAL A 94 6.25 0.31 9.63
CA VAL A 94 6.74 0.08 10.99
C VAL A 94 8.15 0.66 11.07
N ASP A 95 8.35 1.63 11.95
CA ASP A 95 9.67 2.18 12.23
C ASP A 95 10.52 1.17 13.00
N LEU A 96 11.49 0.57 12.34
CA LEU A 96 12.44 -0.35 12.94
C LEU A 96 13.67 0.40 13.47
N PRO A 97 14.20 0.04 14.66
CA PRO A 97 15.38 0.70 15.20
C PRO A 97 16.63 0.35 14.40
N GLY A 98 17.37 1.35 13.91
CA GLY A 98 18.62 1.19 13.17
C GLY A 98 18.61 1.90 11.83
N SER A 99 19.73 1.86 11.12
CA SER A 99 19.94 2.50 9.82
C SER A 99 20.31 1.50 8.72
N SER A 100 19.88 0.24 8.86
CA SER A 100 20.12 -0.79 7.83
C SER A 100 19.24 -0.50 6.62
N THR A 101 19.75 -0.79 5.41
CA THR A 101 19.00 -0.82 4.16
C THR A 101 18.87 -2.26 3.64
N ASP A 102 19.30 -3.23 4.44
CA ASP A 102 19.30 -4.64 4.08
C ASP A 102 17.86 -5.22 4.11
N PRO A 103 17.53 -6.22 3.27
CA PRO A 103 16.18 -6.76 3.21
C PRO A 103 15.82 -7.58 4.44
N LEU A 104 14.54 -7.49 4.86
CA LEU A 104 13.89 -8.48 5.71
C LEU A 104 13.30 -9.57 4.81
N TYR A 105 13.66 -10.82 5.06
CA TYR A 105 13.25 -11.94 4.20
C TYR A 105 11.95 -12.61 4.67
N ASN A 106 11.72 -12.65 5.98
CA ASN A 106 10.54 -13.32 6.51
C ASN A 106 10.11 -12.72 7.84
N VAL A 107 8.86 -12.96 8.20
CA VAL A 107 8.26 -12.60 9.48
C VAL A 107 7.39 -13.76 9.96
N SER A 108 7.40 -14.06 11.26
CA SER A 108 6.55 -15.06 11.87
C SER A 108 6.06 -14.61 13.23
N CYS A 109 4.81 -14.95 13.57
CA CYS A 109 4.19 -14.60 14.83
C CYS A 109 4.00 -15.86 15.69
N SER A 110 4.48 -15.84 16.95
CA SER A 110 4.28 -16.93 17.90
C SER A 110 2.92 -16.84 18.59
N ASP A 111 2.37 -15.63 18.70
CA ASP A 111 1.06 -15.31 19.25
C ASP A 111 0.61 -13.91 18.78
N ALA A 112 -0.57 -13.45 19.25
CA ALA A 112 -1.15 -12.16 18.87
C ALA A 112 -0.29 -10.92 19.23
N ASN A 113 0.66 -11.06 20.15
CA ASN A 113 1.48 -9.95 20.64
C ASN A 113 2.94 -10.06 20.20
N THR A 114 3.39 -11.27 19.89
CA THR A 114 4.81 -11.56 19.68
C THR A 114 5.07 -12.01 18.25
N CYS A 115 5.83 -11.21 17.51
CA CYS A 115 6.30 -11.53 16.16
C CYS A 115 7.80 -11.26 16.04
N VAL A 116 8.44 -11.96 15.12
CA VAL A 116 9.86 -11.80 14.80
C VAL A 116 10.03 -11.67 13.30
N ALA A 117 10.71 -10.63 12.87
CA ALA A 117 11.13 -10.41 11.48
C ALA A 117 12.64 -10.66 11.36
N ILE A 118 13.04 -11.35 10.31
CA ILE A 118 14.44 -11.74 10.07
C ILE A 118 14.91 -11.31 8.69
N GLY A 119 16.20 -10.99 8.59
CA GLY A 119 16.76 -10.52 7.34
C GLY A 119 18.27 -10.70 7.23
N ASN A 120 18.85 -9.92 6.35
CA ASN A 120 20.27 -9.90 6.10
C ASN A 120 20.92 -8.73 6.85
N SER A 121 22.19 -8.88 7.24
CA SER A 121 23.07 -7.75 7.44
C SER A 121 24.47 -8.08 6.94
N ALA A 122 24.95 -7.24 6.05
CA ALA A 122 26.27 -7.40 5.47
C ALA A 122 27.41 -7.03 6.45
N THR A 123 27.14 -6.28 7.53
CA THR A 123 28.21 -5.64 8.33
C THR A 123 28.19 -5.89 9.83
N THR A 124 27.03 -6.19 10.45
CA THR A 124 26.91 -6.17 11.93
C THR A 124 26.19 -7.37 12.56
N GLY A 125 26.01 -8.48 11.85
CA GLY A 125 25.15 -9.62 12.24
C GLY A 125 23.75 -9.49 11.66
N PRO A 126 22.92 -10.56 11.65
CA PRO A 126 21.63 -10.55 11.00
C PRO A 126 20.70 -9.50 11.59
N ASP A 127 19.85 -8.95 10.75
CA ASP A 127 18.76 -8.11 11.18
C ASP A 127 17.64 -9.02 11.70
N ILE A 128 17.52 -9.09 13.02
CA ILE A 128 16.46 -9.77 13.73
C ILE A 128 15.75 -8.72 14.57
N TYR A 129 14.47 -8.54 14.28
CA TYR A 129 13.61 -7.60 15.02
C TYR A 129 12.48 -8.36 15.68
N ARG A 130 12.17 -8.01 16.92
CA ARG A 130 11.13 -8.64 17.72
C ARG A 130 10.20 -7.60 18.30
N THR A 131 8.90 -7.87 18.22
CA THR A 131 7.88 -7.22 19.04
C THR A 131 7.34 -8.22 20.10
N SER A 132 6.84 -7.70 21.21
CA SER A 132 6.10 -8.45 22.23
C SER A 132 4.89 -7.68 22.74
N ASP A 133 4.50 -6.64 22.04
CA ASP A 133 3.41 -5.73 22.36
C ASP A 133 2.50 -5.45 21.15
N ALA A 134 2.33 -6.48 20.31
CA ALA A 134 1.52 -6.43 19.10
C ALA A 134 1.97 -5.34 18.09
N GLY A 135 3.29 -5.16 17.91
CA GLY A 135 3.84 -4.22 16.95
C GLY A 135 3.94 -2.77 17.42
N VAL A 136 3.49 -2.45 18.65
CA VAL A 136 3.61 -1.08 19.22
C VAL A 136 5.06 -0.64 19.31
N SER A 137 5.96 -1.58 19.64
CA SER A 137 7.39 -1.35 19.58
C SER A 137 8.13 -2.57 19.04
N TRP A 138 9.22 -2.31 18.35
CA TRP A 138 10.12 -3.34 17.84
C TRP A 138 11.53 -3.12 18.39
N GLN A 139 12.17 -4.21 18.74
CA GLN A 139 13.53 -4.20 19.28
C GLN A 139 14.44 -5.06 18.41
N ARG A 140 15.63 -4.56 18.08
CA ARG A 140 16.66 -5.35 17.41
C ARG A 140 17.29 -6.33 18.39
N VAL A 141 17.32 -7.60 18.03
CA VAL A 141 18.01 -8.65 18.79
C VAL A 141 19.49 -8.60 18.46
N THR A 142 20.30 -8.02 19.35
CA THR A 142 21.73 -7.75 19.11
C THR A 142 22.67 -8.88 19.55
N ALA A 143 22.21 -9.77 20.41
CA ALA A 143 23.03 -10.88 20.96
C ALA A 143 22.91 -12.15 20.10
N PHE A 144 23.32 -12.07 18.83
CA PHE A 144 23.35 -13.22 17.95
C PHE A 144 24.76 -13.44 17.36
N PRO A 145 25.35 -14.64 17.46
CA PRO A 145 26.77 -14.86 17.21
C PRO A 145 27.17 -15.08 15.73
N LEU A 146 26.20 -15.22 14.83
CA LEU A 146 26.47 -15.47 13.40
C LEU A 146 25.89 -14.39 12.52
N GLY A 147 26.72 -13.86 11.62
CA GLY A 147 26.26 -13.02 10.50
C GLY A 147 25.65 -13.85 9.37
N GLY A 148 25.20 -13.18 8.33
CA GLY A 148 24.65 -13.79 7.12
C GLY A 148 23.14 -13.61 6.97
N SER A 149 22.63 -14.16 5.87
CA SER A 149 21.21 -14.04 5.49
C SER A 149 20.40 -15.15 6.10
N TRP A 150 19.30 -14.78 6.77
CA TRP A 150 18.35 -15.70 7.38
C TRP A 150 17.02 -15.59 6.65
N TYR A 151 16.57 -16.70 6.02
CA TYR A 151 15.47 -16.69 5.07
C TYR A 151 14.17 -17.24 5.63
N HIS A 152 14.25 -18.21 6.55
CA HIS A 152 13.10 -18.93 7.08
C HIS A 152 13.03 -18.76 8.59
N ILE A 153 11.83 -18.51 9.09
CA ILE A 153 11.49 -18.50 10.50
C ILE A 153 10.12 -19.14 10.67
N ASP A 154 10.01 -20.07 11.64
CA ASP A 154 8.75 -20.68 12.01
C ASP A 154 8.70 -20.95 13.51
N PHE A 155 7.52 -20.77 14.12
CA PHE A 155 7.25 -21.06 15.52
C PHE A 155 6.41 -22.34 15.67
N VAL A 156 6.99 -23.37 16.28
CA VAL A 156 6.31 -24.65 16.59
C VAL A 156 5.49 -24.57 17.89
N SER A 157 5.69 -23.52 18.67
CA SER A 157 4.91 -23.20 19.87
C SER A 157 5.07 -21.72 20.22
N PRO A 158 4.26 -21.15 21.13
CA PRO A 158 4.38 -19.75 21.52
C PRO A 158 5.77 -19.30 22.00
N THR A 159 6.64 -20.22 22.40
CA THR A 159 7.99 -19.88 22.90
C THR A 159 9.12 -20.49 22.09
N ILE A 160 8.85 -21.54 21.32
CA ILE A 160 9.88 -22.29 20.59
C ILE A 160 9.72 -22.04 19.09
N GLY A 161 10.77 -21.47 18.50
CA GLY A 161 10.86 -21.26 17.07
C GLY A 161 12.24 -21.64 16.52
N PHE A 162 12.28 -21.80 15.22
CA PHE A 162 13.48 -22.11 14.46
C PHE A 162 13.68 -21.07 13.36
N MET A 163 14.93 -20.80 13.02
CA MET A 163 15.28 -20.05 11.81
C MET A 163 16.39 -20.76 11.06
N GLY A 164 16.34 -20.63 9.73
CA GLY A 164 17.26 -21.24 8.78
C GLY A 164 17.92 -20.24 7.89
N SER A 165 19.18 -20.53 7.53
CA SER A 165 20.01 -19.69 6.66
C SER A 165 20.75 -20.54 5.61
N ASN A 166 21.62 -19.89 4.86
CA ASN A 166 22.58 -20.55 3.98
C ASN A 166 23.66 -21.29 4.79
N GLY A 167 23.29 -22.41 5.38
CA GLY A 167 24.24 -23.28 6.09
C GLY A 167 24.24 -23.13 7.61
N ALA A 168 23.19 -22.57 8.21
CA ALA A 168 23.03 -22.55 9.66
C ALA A 168 21.57 -22.69 10.09
N THR A 169 21.37 -23.28 11.27
CA THR A 169 20.06 -23.31 11.97
C THR A 169 20.21 -22.68 13.34
N ALA A 170 19.23 -21.94 13.77
CA ALA A 170 19.14 -21.44 15.14
C ALA A 170 17.75 -21.72 15.73
N ARG A 171 17.69 -21.75 17.07
CA ARG A 171 16.47 -22.01 17.83
C ARG A 171 16.30 -20.98 18.92
N THR A 172 15.08 -20.54 19.13
CA THR A 172 14.64 -19.80 20.33
C THR A 172 13.84 -20.70 21.28
N GLN A 173 13.82 -20.33 22.57
CA GLN A 173 12.99 -20.94 23.61
C GLN A 173 12.22 -19.89 24.42
N ASP A 174 12.33 -18.63 24.03
CA ASP A 174 11.77 -17.45 24.70
C ASP A 174 11.07 -16.50 23.70
N ALA A 175 10.41 -17.13 22.72
CA ALA A 175 9.65 -16.42 21.69
C ALA A 175 10.49 -15.37 20.92
N GLY A 176 11.73 -15.72 20.60
CA GLY A 176 12.61 -14.90 19.79
C GLY A 176 13.39 -13.81 20.52
N ALA A 177 13.28 -13.73 21.87
CA ALA A 177 14.07 -12.78 22.64
C ALA A 177 15.56 -13.12 22.61
N THR A 178 15.90 -14.41 22.61
CA THR A 178 17.26 -14.90 22.39
C THR A 178 17.28 -16.09 21.44
N TRP A 179 18.40 -16.25 20.72
CA TRP A 179 18.54 -17.31 19.75
C TRP A 179 19.85 -18.08 19.96
N GLN A 180 19.79 -19.39 19.89
CA GLN A 180 20.91 -20.28 20.00
C GLN A 180 21.18 -20.95 18.64
N VAL A 181 22.37 -20.80 18.10
CA VAL A 181 22.83 -21.54 16.93
C VAL A 181 22.85 -23.02 17.24
N ARG A 182 22.18 -23.83 16.41
CA ARG A 182 22.10 -25.30 16.58
C ARG A 182 23.11 -26.00 15.68
N SER A 183 23.21 -25.58 14.44
CA SER A 183 24.22 -26.08 13.49
C SER A 183 24.72 -24.95 12.61
N ALA A 184 25.96 -25.12 12.09
CA ALA A 184 26.56 -24.21 11.16
C ALA A 184 27.33 -25.00 10.08
N TYR A 185 27.60 -24.33 8.95
CA TYR A 185 28.38 -24.90 7.86
C TYR A 185 29.66 -25.58 8.38
N PRO A 186 30.08 -26.76 7.88
CA PRO A 186 29.47 -27.52 6.77
C PRO A 186 28.38 -28.53 7.19
N SER A 187 27.98 -28.59 8.44
CA SER A 187 27.02 -29.58 8.96
C SER A 187 25.56 -29.28 8.59
N CYS A 188 25.26 -28.03 8.22
CA CYS A 188 23.94 -27.60 7.83
C CYS A 188 23.85 -27.37 6.33
N PRO A 189 22.78 -27.79 5.63
CA PRO A 189 22.56 -27.45 4.23
C PRO A 189 22.24 -25.97 4.04
N VAL A 190 22.42 -25.46 2.81
CA VAL A 190 21.75 -24.23 2.37
C VAL A 190 20.27 -24.51 2.27
N MET A 191 19.44 -23.78 3.01
CA MET A 191 18.01 -24.05 3.13
C MET A 191 17.21 -23.12 2.21
N TYR A 192 16.36 -23.71 1.35
CA TYR A 192 15.39 -23.01 0.51
C TYR A 192 14.00 -23.00 1.13
N GLY A 193 13.61 -24.08 1.83
CA GLY A 193 12.41 -24.20 2.63
C GLY A 193 12.67 -25.04 3.88
N MET A 194 11.94 -24.78 4.95
CA MET A 194 12.13 -25.46 6.24
C MET A 194 10.80 -25.56 6.98
N ASP A 195 10.48 -26.75 7.51
CA ASP A 195 9.30 -26.97 8.33
C ASP A 195 9.64 -27.93 9.48
N PHE A 196 9.31 -27.53 10.71
CA PHE A 196 9.49 -28.32 11.92
C PHE A 196 8.13 -28.85 12.42
N ARG A 197 7.98 -30.15 12.45
CA ARG A 197 6.80 -30.84 12.99
C ARG A 197 6.66 -30.66 14.51
N ASP A 198 7.80 -30.67 15.18
CA ASP A 198 7.89 -30.54 16.62
C ASP A 198 9.27 -29.96 17.03
N THR A 199 9.56 -29.91 18.32
CA THR A 199 10.80 -29.28 18.83
C THR A 199 12.08 -30.05 18.51
N LEU A 200 11.99 -31.24 17.90
CA LEU A 200 13.13 -32.12 17.60
C LEU A 200 13.19 -32.51 16.12
N VAL A 201 12.03 -32.72 15.48
CA VAL A 201 11.95 -33.28 14.14
C VAL A 201 11.57 -32.20 13.14
N GLY A 202 12.47 -31.97 12.20
CA GLY A 202 12.28 -31.01 11.10
C GLY A 202 12.78 -31.54 9.77
N LEU A 203 12.29 -30.93 8.71
CA LEU A 203 12.76 -31.12 7.33
C LEU A 203 13.27 -29.82 6.79
N CYS A 204 14.20 -29.85 5.85
CA CYS A 204 14.52 -28.74 4.97
C CYS A 204 14.83 -29.24 3.56
N GLY A 205 14.43 -28.43 2.58
CA GLY A 205 14.84 -28.53 1.20
C GLY A 205 16.07 -27.66 0.94
N GLY A 206 17.00 -28.12 0.09
CA GLY A 206 18.14 -27.26 -0.22
C GLY A 206 19.36 -28.00 -0.78
N ASP A 207 20.51 -27.33 -0.69
CA ASP A 207 21.79 -27.80 -1.19
C ASP A 207 22.86 -27.85 -0.12
N ARG A 208 23.80 -28.81 -0.26
CA ARG A 208 25.07 -28.78 0.46
C ARG A 208 26.21 -28.39 -0.49
N VAL A 209 26.97 -27.38 -0.11
CA VAL A 209 28.07 -26.89 -0.93
C VAL A 209 29.34 -27.73 -0.77
N SER A 210 29.42 -28.67 0.19
CA SER A 210 30.59 -29.50 0.46
C SER A 210 30.67 -30.74 -0.43
N SER A 211 31.88 -31.01 -0.99
CA SER A 211 32.12 -32.07 -1.94
C SER A 211 32.12 -33.50 -1.41
N THR A 212 32.08 -33.72 -0.11
CA THR A 212 32.14 -35.07 0.53
C THR A 212 30.81 -35.66 0.90
N ASP A 213 29.77 -34.85 1.23
CA ASP A 213 28.41 -35.25 1.52
C ASP A 213 27.39 -34.40 0.76
N GLY A 214 27.85 -33.81 -0.32
CA GLY A 214 27.25 -32.68 -0.97
C GLY A 214 26.18 -33.04 -1.98
N GLY A 215 25.45 -32.04 -2.33
CA GLY A 215 24.46 -32.01 -3.39
C GLY A 215 23.06 -31.68 -2.88
N PRO A 216 22.16 -31.43 -3.82
CA PRO A 216 20.79 -31.07 -3.57
C PRO A 216 20.08 -32.19 -2.79
N GLY A 217 19.10 -31.79 -1.98
CA GLY A 217 18.36 -32.77 -1.23
C GLY A 217 17.20 -32.25 -0.38
N VAL A 218 16.46 -33.25 0.14
CA VAL A 218 15.67 -33.05 1.35
C VAL A 218 16.48 -33.63 2.52
N PHE A 219 16.63 -32.84 3.56
CA PHE A 219 17.35 -33.18 4.77
C PHE A 219 16.41 -33.25 5.96
N LYS A 220 16.68 -34.14 6.89
CA LYS A 220 15.90 -34.37 8.11
C LYS A 220 16.78 -34.19 9.33
N THR A 221 16.26 -33.53 10.35
CA THR A 221 16.79 -33.51 11.71
C THR A 221 15.87 -34.28 12.64
N THR A 222 16.44 -34.87 13.71
CA THR A 222 15.71 -35.48 14.83
C THR A 222 16.21 -35.01 16.19
N ASP A 223 17.04 -33.97 16.20
CA ASP A 223 17.69 -33.40 17.39
C ASP A 223 17.53 -31.88 17.49
N GLY A 224 16.49 -31.34 16.82
CA GLY A 224 16.16 -29.90 16.83
C GLY A 224 17.16 -29.07 16.08
N GLY A 225 17.60 -29.55 14.93
CA GLY A 225 18.45 -28.82 14.02
C GLY A 225 19.95 -28.88 14.33
N VAL A 226 20.41 -29.72 15.25
CA VAL A 226 21.83 -29.90 15.57
C VAL A 226 22.53 -30.68 14.46
N THR A 227 21.91 -31.76 13.99
CA THR A 227 22.40 -32.57 12.87
C THR A 227 21.34 -32.75 11.81
N TRP A 228 21.78 -32.80 10.52
CA TRP A 228 20.91 -32.95 9.38
C TRP A 228 21.36 -34.10 8.50
N ALA A 229 20.49 -35.04 8.25
CA ALA A 229 20.74 -36.21 7.42
C ALA A 229 19.98 -36.12 6.10
N ARG A 230 20.70 -36.25 4.98
CA ARG A 230 20.06 -36.25 3.65
C ARG A 230 19.19 -37.50 3.46
N LYS A 231 17.94 -37.31 3.10
CA LYS A 231 16.92 -38.37 2.89
C LYS A 231 16.47 -38.47 1.45
N PHE A 232 16.70 -37.47 0.63
CA PHE A 232 16.33 -37.46 -0.77
C PHE A 232 17.40 -36.72 -1.57
N SER A 233 17.63 -37.07 -2.83
CA SER A 233 18.80 -36.62 -3.59
C SER A 233 18.50 -35.54 -4.62
N GLN A 234 17.30 -34.97 -4.60
CA GLN A 234 16.94 -33.83 -5.47
C GLN A 234 16.64 -32.61 -4.60
N SER A 235 17.07 -31.45 -5.05
CA SER A 235 16.82 -30.18 -4.34
C SER A 235 15.34 -29.91 -4.27
N ALA A 236 14.84 -29.62 -3.07
CA ALA A 236 13.49 -29.17 -2.88
C ALA A 236 13.47 -27.67 -2.59
N ASN A 237 12.55 -26.94 -3.23
CA ASN A 237 12.34 -25.54 -2.97
C ASN A 237 11.67 -25.35 -1.60
N ASP A 238 10.73 -26.25 -1.28
CA ASP A 238 10.04 -26.22 0.01
C ASP A 238 9.66 -27.62 0.47
N VAL A 239 9.42 -27.75 1.78
CA VAL A 239 9.00 -28.99 2.47
C VAL A 239 7.90 -28.68 3.46
N LEU A 240 6.92 -29.58 3.59
CA LEU A 240 5.73 -29.36 4.43
C LEU A 240 5.32 -30.66 5.15
N TRP A 241 5.19 -30.62 6.47
CA TRP A 241 4.59 -31.69 7.25
C TRP A 241 3.06 -31.67 7.17
N LEU A 242 2.47 -32.76 6.73
CA LEU A 242 1.01 -32.95 6.80
C LEU A 242 0.55 -33.53 8.13
N ASN A 243 1.35 -34.41 8.71
CA ASN A 243 1.15 -35.05 10.02
C ASN A 243 2.46 -35.70 10.49
N ASP A 244 2.42 -36.48 11.59
CA ASP A 244 3.60 -37.09 12.20
C ASP A 244 4.41 -38.03 11.27
N THR A 245 3.80 -38.57 10.23
CA THR A 245 4.46 -39.55 9.33
C THR A 245 4.51 -39.08 7.89
N THR A 246 3.69 -38.12 7.53
CA THR A 246 3.50 -37.69 6.14
C THR A 246 4.03 -36.30 5.91
N ALA A 247 4.84 -36.12 4.86
CA ALA A 247 5.35 -34.85 4.43
C ALA A 247 5.35 -34.72 2.91
N LEU A 248 5.35 -33.49 2.41
CA LEU A 248 5.51 -33.15 1.00
C LEU A 248 6.84 -32.42 0.78
N ALA A 249 7.34 -32.48 -0.46
CA ALA A 249 8.47 -31.69 -0.94
C ALA A 249 8.19 -31.19 -2.36
N ILE A 250 8.45 -29.90 -2.61
CA ILE A 250 8.43 -29.32 -3.95
C ILE A 250 9.80 -29.52 -4.58
N VAL A 251 9.86 -30.19 -5.73
CA VAL A 251 11.11 -30.45 -6.46
C VAL A 251 10.89 -30.02 -7.92
N GLY A 252 11.35 -28.80 -8.24
CA GLY A 252 11.07 -28.20 -9.53
C GLY A 252 9.57 -28.04 -9.78
N VAL A 253 9.04 -28.76 -10.78
CA VAL A 253 7.60 -28.77 -11.12
C VAL A 253 6.86 -29.99 -10.58
N SER A 254 7.44 -30.70 -9.63
CA SER A 254 6.93 -31.99 -9.14
C SER A 254 6.74 -31.97 -7.63
N ILE A 255 5.72 -32.69 -7.17
CA ILE A 255 5.48 -32.93 -5.74
C ILE A 255 5.88 -34.36 -5.39
N TYR A 256 6.73 -34.48 -4.40
CA TYR A 256 7.11 -35.75 -3.78
C TYR A 256 6.47 -35.84 -2.41
N ARG A 257 6.14 -37.08 -2.03
CA ARG A 257 5.51 -37.38 -0.74
C ARG A 257 6.27 -38.47 0.01
N SER A 258 6.45 -38.24 1.28
CA SER A 258 6.88 -39.26 2.26
C SER A 258 5.70 -39.68 3.11
N THR A 259 5.64 -40.96 3.48
CA THR A 259 4.67 -41.55 4.43
C THR A 259 5.37 -42.23 5.61
N ASN A 260 6.68 -42.06 5.74
CA ASN A 260 7.50 -42.64 6.79
C ASN A 260 8.39 -41.59 7.49
N SER A 261 7.78 -40.49 7.83
CA SER A 261 8.42 -39.39 8.56
C SER A 261 9.62 -38.76 7.81
N GLY A 262 9.55 -38.67 6.50
CA GLY A 262 10.58 -38.03 5.68
C GLY A 262 11.78 -38.90 5.34
N ASP A 263 11.77 -40.21 5.68
CA ASP A 263 12.91 -41.09 5.43
C ASP A 263 13.01 -41.58 3.97
N THR A 264 11.87 -41.75 3.28
CA THR A 264 11.85 -42.05 1.84
C THR A 264 10.76 -41.23 1.13
N TRP A 265 10.95 -40.94 -0.16
CA TRP A 265 10.11 -40.05 -0.94
C TRP A 265 9.70 -40.68 -2.26
N SER A 266 8.45 -40.50 -2.65
CA SER A 266 7.89 -40.95 -3.93
C SER A 266 7.18 -39.82 -4.64
N LEU A 267 7.32 -39.78 -5.97
CA LEU A 267 6.63 -38.81 -6.82
C LEU A 267 5.12 -39.08 -6.77
N ILE A 268 4.32 -38.05 -6.49
CA ILE A 268 2.84 -38.15 -6.50
C ILE A 268 2.19 -37.26 -7.56
N SER A 269 2.86 -36.19 -7.99
CA SER A 269 2.38 -35.32 -9.05
C SER A 269 3.56 -34.74 -9.83
N SER A 270 3.49 -34.81 -11.17
CA SER A 270 4.53 -34.32 -12.09
C SER A 270 4.04 -33.23 -13.04
N GLN A 271 2.86 -32.69 -12.84
CA GLN A 271 2.21 -31.75 -13.77
C GLN A 271 1.83 -30.42 -13.11
N ILE A 272 2.42 -30.09 -11.98
CA ILE A 272 2.18 -28.82 -11.35
C ILE A 272 3.26 -27.86 -11.81
N PHE A 273 3.26 -27.42 -13.14
CA PHE A 273 3.00 -26.02 -13.34
C PHE A 273 4.31 -25.20 -13.29
N THR A 274 4.34 -24.04 -13.57
CA THR A 274 5.28 -22.95 -13.55
C THR A 274 6.19 -22.80 -12.29
N GLY A 275 6.39 -23.92 -11.50
CA GLY A 275 7.26 -23.97 -10.31
C GLY A 275 6.59 -23.40 -9.06
N LEU A 276 5.97 -24.29 -8.24
CA LEU A 276 5.61 -23.94 -6.87
C LEU A 276 6.88 -23.58 -6.09
N ASP A 277 6.81 -22.52 -5.29
CA ASP A 277 7.92 -22.05 -4.48
C ASP A 277 7.70 -22.33 -2.99
N GLU A 278 6.48 -22.15 -2.51
CA GLU A 278 6.12 -22.31 -1.11
C GLU A 278 4.75 -22.98 -0.94
N MET A 279 4.57 -23.70 0.16
CA MET A 279 3.32 -24.36 0.54
C MET A 279 3.01 -24.13 2.01
N VAL A 280 1.73 -24.00 2.33
CA VAL A 280 1.22 -23.98 3.71
C VAL A 280 0.07 -24.97 3.87
N LYS A 281 -0.01 -25.63 5.04
CA LYS A 281 -1.14 -26.49 5.40
C LYS A 281 -2.09 -25.76 6.35
N LEU A 282 -3.35 -25.72 5.99
CA LEU A 282 -4.41 -25.21 6.84
C LEU A 282 -4.80 -26.23 7.93
N PRO A 283 -5.39 -25.79 9.06
CA PRO A 283 -5.85 -26.70 10.13
C PRO A 283 -6.77 -27.83 9.65
N ASN A 284 -7.64 -27.58 8.66
CA ASN A 284 -8.53 -28.58 8.07
C ASN A 284 -7.84 -29.59 7.11
N GLY A 285 -6.52 -29.45 6.93
CA GLY A 285 -5.73 -30.34 6.07
C GLY A 285 -5.65 -29.92 4.60
N THR A 286 -6.31 -28.84 4.21
CA THR A 286 -6.12 -28.21 2.89
C THR A 286 -4.69 -27.69 2.76
N ILE A 287 -4.11 -27.80 1.57
CA ILE A 287 -2.79 -27.28 1.26
C ILE A 287 -2.95 -26.16 0.23
N VAL A 288 -2.34 -25.04 0.50
CA VAL A 288 -2.26 -23.92 -0.44
C VAL A 288 -0.80 -23.67 -0.80
N GLY A 289 -0.52 -23.45 -2.06
CA GLY A 289 0.83 -23.16 -2.55
C GLY A 289 0.84 -21.98 -3.50
N VAL A 290 1.99 -21.32 -3.62
CA VAL A 290 2.23 -20.22 -4.52
C VAL A 290 3.38 -20.51 -5.47
N SER A 291 3.35 -19.89 -6.66
CA SER A 291 4.38 -20.08 -7.67
C SER A 291 5.07 -18.77 -8.02
N LEU A 292 6.31 -18.87 -8.49
CA LEU A 292 7.05 -17.75 -9.07
C LEU A 292 6.39 -17.11 -10.31
N ALA A 293 5.41 -17.79 -10.91
CA ALA A 293 4.61 -17.22 -12.00
C ALA A 293 3.39 -16.42 -11.55
N GLY A 294 3.23 -16.16 -10.24
CA GLY A 294 2.11 -15.42 -9.69
C GLY A 294 0.84 -16.26 -9.49
N ASP A 295 0.92 -17.60 -9.59
CA ASP A 295 -0.23 -18.48 -9.43
C ASP A 295 -0.42 -18.93 -7.97
N GLY A 296 -1.68 -19.01 -7.54
CA GLY A 296 -2.10 -19.68 -6.31
C GLY A 296 -2.71 -21.05 -6.61
N TRP A 297 -2.34 -22.04 -5.86
CA TRP A 297 -2.76 -23.44 -6.03
C TRP A 297 -3.32 -24.01 -4.74
N ARG A 298 -4.29 -24.91 -4.85
CA ARG A 298 -4.97 -25.51 -3.72
C ARG A 298 -5.17 -27.02 -3.91
N SER A 299 -4.87 -27.81 -2.85
CA SER A 299 -5.12 -29.24 -2.78
C SER A 299 -5.92 -29.57 -1.51
N THR A 300 -6.89 -30.50 -1.62
CA THR A 300 -7.70 -31.00 -0.50
C THR A 300 -7.53 -32.48 -0.27
N ASP A 301 -6.64 -33.14 -1.00
CA ASP A 301 -6.43 -34.59 -0.95
C ASP A 301 -4.98 -34.99 -0.58
N GLY A 302 -4.28 -34.08 0.11
CA GLY A 302 -2.91 -34.34 0.58
C GLY A 302 -1.85 -34.21 -0.50
N GLY A 303 -2.07 -33.34 -1.48
CA GLY A 303 -1.10 -33.01 -2.52
C GLY A 303 -1.18 -33.85 -3.80
N PHE A 304 -2.14 -34.78 -3.90
CA PHE A 304 -2.29 -35.62 -5.09
C PHE A 304 -2.89 -34.86 -6.27
N ASN A 305 -3.92 -34.05 -6.02
CA ASN A 305 -4.55 -33.22 -7.03
C ASN A 305 -4.56 -31.75 -6.60
N TRP A 306 -4.35 -30.87 -7.56
CA TRP A 306 -4.26 -29.45 -7.32
C TRP A 306 -5.20 -28.67 -8.25
N THR A 307 -5.80 -27.62 -7.72
CA THR A 307 -6.63 -26.67 -8.47
C THR A 307 -5.98 -25.30 -8.41
N ARG A 308 -5.82 -24.66 -9.56
CA ARG A 308 -5.34 -23.29 -9.66
C ARG A 308 -6.45 -22.35 -9.25
N THR A 309 -6.23 -21.53 -8.21
CA THR A 309 -7.25 -20.66 -7.60
C THR A 309 -6.94 -19.18 -7.79
N LEU A 310 -5.67 -18.85 -7.97
CA LEU A 310 -5.22 -17.52 -8.40
C LEU A 310 -4.50 -17.70 -9.73
N VAL A 311 -4.90 -16.91 -10.71
CA VAL A 311 -4.23 -16.88 -12.03
C VAL A 311 -3.35 -15.65 -12.04
N GLY A 312 -2.05 -15.84 -12.19
CA GLY A 312 -1.14 -14.75 -12.49
C GLY A 312 -1.62 -14.05 -13.76
N VAL A 313 -1.88 -12.77 -13.70
CA VAL A 313 -2.33 -12.00 -14.86
C VAL A 313 -1.09 -11.57 -15.62
N GLY A 314 -0.64 -12.38 -16.53
CA GLY A 314 0.45 -12.15 -17.52
C GLY A 314 1.58 -11.28 -17.08
N ASP A 315 2.20 -10.46 -17.06
CA ASP A 315 3.32 -9.67 -16.55
C ASP A 315 3.21 -9.30 -15.05
N LEU A 316 2.39 -10.00 -14.27
CA LEU A 316 2.30 -9.75 -12.83
C LEU A 316 3.52 -10.31 -12.08
N PRO A 317 3.88 -9.63 -10.99
CA PRO A 317 5.06 -9.96 -10.22
C PRO A 317 4.97 -11.32 -9.54
N VAL A 318 6.13 -11.86 -9.26
CA VAL A 318 6.38 -13.14 -8.59
C VAL A 318 5.75 -13.14 -7.19
N ASN A 319 4.95 -14.16 -6.86
CA ASN A 319 4.49 -14.42 -5.50
C ASN A 319 5.58 -15.18 -4.73
N TRP A 320 5.92 -14.72 -3.53
CA TRP A 320 7.03 -15.30 -2.79
C TRP A 320 6.64 -15.96 -1.48
N ASN A 321 5.52 -15.54 -0.87
CA ASN A 321 5.14 -16.10 0.43
C ASN A 321 3.61 -16.20 0.57
N VAL A 322 3.17 -17.24 1.29
CA VAL A 322 1.77 -17.47 1.61
C VAL A 322 1.62 -17.81 3.10
N SER A 323 0.68 -17.19 3.77
CA SER A 323 0.39 -17.45 5.19
C SER A 323 -1.10 -17.43 5.45
N PHE A 324 -1.54 -18.25 6.39
CA PHE A 324 -2.94 -18.33 6.83
C PHE A 324 -3.05 -18.14 8.33
N PHE A 325 -4.06 -17.38 8.76
CA PHE A 325 -4.44 -17.25 10.16
C PHE A 325 -5.25 -18.48 10.64
N ASP A 326 -6.18 -18.93 9.79
CA ASP A 326 -7.06 -20.07 10.04
C ASP A 326 -7.43 -20.80 8.74
N ASP A 327 -8.48 -21.63 8.76
CA ASP A 327 -8.97 -22.34 7.57
C ASP A 327 -9.55 -21.43 6.48
N GLN A 328 -9.78 -20.16 6.76
CA GLN A 328 -10.49 -19.23 5.87
C GLN A 328 -9.64 -18.03 5.48
N VAL A 329 -8.97 -17.40 6.45
CA VAL A 329 -8.27 -16.12 6.27
C VAL A 329 -6.80 -16.36 6.00
N GLY A 330 -6.34 -15.87 4.86
CA GLY A 330 -4.94 -15.97 4.44
C GLY A 330 -4.51 -14.84 3.53
N ALA A 331 -3.21 -14.76 3.28
CA ALA A 331 -2.59 -13.79 2.39
C ALA A 331 -1.48 -14.40 1.55
N ILE A 332 -1.30 -13.84 0.35
CA ILE A 332 -0.14 -14.03 -0.52
C ILE A 332 0.53 -12.67 -0.69
N VAL A 333 1.85 -12.64 -0.59
CA VAL A 333 2.67 -11.44 -0.85
C VAL A 333 3.71 -11.70 -1.93
N GLY A 334 4.18 -10.64 -2.57
CA GLY A 334 5.15 -10.77 -3.65
C GLY A 334 5.85 -9.49 -4.06
N GLN A 335 6.45 -9.55 -5.25
CA GLN A 335 7.20 -8.47 -5.86
C GLN A 335 6.32 -7.22 -6.04
N GLY A 336 6.91 -6.01 -5.84
CA GLY A 336 6.21 -4.74 -6.04
C GLY A 336 5.12 -4.45 -5.02
N GLY A 337 5.20 -5.04 -3.82
CA GLY A 337 4.24 -4.80 -2.74
C GLY A 337 2.90 -5.52 -2.92
N TYR A 338 2.80 -6.50 -3.80
CA TYR A 338 1.55 -7.24 -3.99
C TYR A 338 1.10 -7.93 -2.70
N PHE A 339 -0.19 -7.76 -2.43
CA PHE A 339 -0.88 -8.42 -1.31
C PHE A 339 -2.24 -8.91 -1.78
N PHE A 340 -2.43 -10.20 -1.78
CA PHE A 340 -3.71 -10.84 -2.04
C PHE A 340 -4.27 -11.42 -0.74
N LYS A 341 -5.55 -11.27 -0.53
CA LYS A 341 -6.28 -11.83 0.61
C LYS A 341 -7.30 -12.86 0.16
N THR A 342 -7.44 -13.90 0.95
CA THR A 342 -8.55 -14.85 0.89
C THR A 342 -9.33 -14.83 2.20
N THR A 343 -10.63 -15.11 2.13
CA THR A 343 -11.52 -15.32 3.27
C THR A 343 -12.33 -16.61 3.13
N ASP A 344 -11.91 -17.49 2.21
CA ASP A 344 -12.58 -18.76 1.88
C ASP A 344 -11.58 -19.93 1.75
N GLY A 345 -10.44 -19.84 2.43
CA GLY A 345 -9.44 -20.90 2.46
C GLY A 345 -8.68 -21.05 1.13
N GLY A 346 -8.47 -19.96 0.40
CA GLY A 346 -7.74 -19.92 -0.84
C GLY A 346 -8.52 -20.42 -2.07
N LEU A 347 -9.86 -20.46 -1.99
CA LEU A 347 -10.70 -20.73 -3.17
C LEU A 347 -10.76 -19.53 -4.08
N THR A 348 -10.88 -18.32 -3.50
CA THR A 348 -10.78 -17.05 -4.22
C THR A 348 -9.82 -16.09 -3.55
N TRP A 349 -9.22 -15.21 -4.34
CA TRP A 349 -8.25 -14.24 -3.89
C TRP A 349 -8.62 -12.84 -4.37
N THR A 350 -8.54 -11.88 -3.46
CA THR A 350 -8.77 -10.47 -3.75
C THR A 350 -7.46 -9.71 -3.57
N ALA A 351 -7.04 -8.99 -4.60
CA ALA A 351 -5.93 -8.05 -4.46
C ALA A 351 -6.37 -6.88 -3.55
N LEU A 352 -5.61 -6.64 -2.48
CA LEU A 352 -5.86 -5.54 -1.54
C LEU A 352 -4.86 -4.40 -1.68
N ASN A 353 -3.86 -4.56 -2.53
CA ASN A 353 -2.95 -3.48 -2.85
C ASN A 353 -3.57 -2.56 -3.90
N SER A 354 -3.47 -1.27 -3.67
CA SER A 354 -3.70 -0.26 -4.67
C SER A 354 -2.38 -0.01 -5.40
N GLY A 355 -2.39 -0.21 -6.70
CA GLY A 355 -1.23 0.09 -7.51
C GLY A 355 -0.31 -1.11 -7.77
N ILE A 356 0.65 -0.87 -8.61
CA ILE A 356 1.58 -1.87 -9.11
C ILE A 356 2.98 -1.34 -8.88
N GLY A 357 3.71 -1.92 -7.94
CA GLY A 357 5.12 -1.61 -7.73
C GLY A 357 5.90 -1.85 -9.03
N GLY A 358 6.80 -0.94 -9.34
CA GLY A 358 7.58 -0.97 -10.58
C GLY A 358 6.89 -0.37 -11.81
N VAL A 359 5.64 0.05 -11.72
CA VAL A 359 4.99 0.89 -12.75
C VAL A 359 5.19 2.35 -12.41
N GLU A 360 5.60 3.14 -13.38
CA GLU A 360 5.68 4.59 -13.26
C GLU A 360 4.30 5.18 -13.56
N PHE A 361 3.73 5.97 -12.65
CA PHE A 361 2.56 6.79 -12.93
C PHE A 361 2.99 8.19 -13.35
N HIS A 362 2.61 8.54 -14.57
CA HIS A 362 3.05 9.78 -15.21
C HIS A 362 2.16 10.95 -14.86
N ASP A 363 0.85 10.70 -14.70
CA ASP A 363 -0.13 11.75 -14.48
C ASP A 363 -1.26 11.30 -13.54
N LEU A 364 -1.88 12.27 -12.84
CA LEU A 364 -2.97 12.04 -11.90
C LEU A 364 -3.89 13.26 -11.88
N GLU A 365 -5.20 13.02 -11.99
CA GLU A 365 -6.24 14.03 -11.78
C GLU A 365 -7.41 13.49 -10.96
N MET A 366 -8.08 14.39 -10.23
CA MET A 366 -9.27 14.07 -9.43
C MET A 366 -10.51 14.73 -9.99
N PHE A 367 -11.61 13.99 -10.15
CA PHE A 367 -12.94 14.53 -10.48
C PHE A 367 -13.52 15.37 -9.33
N ASP A 368 -13.26 14.90 -8.12
CA ASP A 368 -13.65 15.50 -6.85
C ASP A 368 -12.75 14.95 -5.73
N ASP A 369 -12.94 15.37 -4.48
CA ASP A 369 -12.13 14.88 -3.36
C ASP A 369 -12.22 13.35 -3.10
N ALA A 370 -13.18 12.65 -3.71
CA ALA A 370 -13.38 11.22 -3.53
C ALA A 370 -12.94 10.40 -4.75
N THR A 371 -13.16 10.89 -5.96
CA THR A 371 -12.97 10.11 -7.20
C THR A 371 -11.84 10.67 -8.03
N GLY A 372 -10.90 9.81 -8.46
CA GLY A 372 -9.76 10.23 -9.27
C GLY A 372 -9.15 9.08 -10.07
N LEU A 373 -8.25 9.47 -10.95
CA LEU A 373 -7.51 8.61 -11.87
C LEU A 373 -6.02 8.91 -11.82
N ALA A 374 -5.19 7.87 -11.89
CA ALA A 374 -3.76 8.01 -12.23
C ALA A 374 -3.44 7.08 -13.40
N VAL A 375 -2.60 7.50 -14.32
CA VAL A 375 -2.24 6.74 -15.53
C VAL A 375 -0.74 6.58 -15.66
N GLY A 376 -0.30 5.46 -16.26
CA GLY A 376 1.12 5.17 -16.29
C GLY A 376 1.55 4.10 -17.28
N GLY A 377 2.74 3.54 -17.02
CA GLY A 377 3.43 2.58 -17.87
C GLY A 377 2.60 1.34 -18.21
N ASN A 378 2.86 0.73 -19.35
CA ASN A 378 2.23 -0.52 -19.82
C ASN A 378 0.70 -0.49 -19.87
N GLY A 379 0.07 0.69 -20.05
CA GLY A 379 -1.38 0.87 -20.11
C GLY A 379 -2.09 0.75 -18.76
N TYR A 380 -1.35 0.75 -17.66
CA TYR A 380 -1.95 0.70 -16.33
C TYR A 380 -2.59 2.03 -15.93
N TYR A 381 -3.71 1.93 -15.24
CA TYR A 381 -4.33 3.06 -14.56
C TYR A 381 -4.81 2.66 -13.17
N LEU A 382 -4.86 3.63 -12.29
CA LEU A 382 -5.49 3.52 -10.97
C LEU A 382 -6.78 4.34 -10.97
N ARG A 383 -7.79 3.86 -10.25
CA ARG A 383 -9.04 4.56 -10.01
C ARG A 383 -9.40 4.49 -8.53
N THR A 384 -9.68 5.63 -7.94
CA THR A 384 -10.26 5.70 -6.58
C THR A 384 -11.67 6.25 -6.62
N THR A 385 -12.48 5.90 -5.61
CA THR A 385 -13.83 6.46 -5.35
C THR A 385 -14.00 6.83 -3.88
N ASN A 386 -12.90 6.88 -3.12
CA ASN A 386 -12.91 7.13 -1.68
C ASN A 386 -11.72 8.00 -1.23
N GLY A 387 -11.30 8.96 -2.08
CA GLY A 387 -10.23 9.90 -1.78
C GLY A 387 -8.84 9.27 -1.75
N GLY A 388 -8.69 8.10 -2.40
CA GLY A 388 -7.41 7.38 -2.46
C GLY A 388 -7.17 6.42 -1.30
N ASN A 389 -8.12 6.26 -0.35
CA ASN A 389 -7.99 5.22 0.68
C ASN A 389 -7.88 3.81 0.07
N TYR A 390 -8.37 3.65 -1.14
CA TYR A 390 -8.16 2.49 -1.98
C TYR A 390 -8.13 2.91 -3.45
N TRP A 391 -7.20 2.35 -4.21
CA TRP A 391 -7.10 2.50 -5.65
C TRP A 391 -7.27 1.15 -6.33
N SER A 392 -8.29 1.00 -7.16
CA SER A 392 -8.45 -0.16 -8.03
C SER A 392 -7.51 -0.04 -9.23
N VAL A 393 -6.90 -1.16 -9.60
CA VAL A 393 -5.98 -1.25 -10.75
C VAL A 393 -6.74 -1.70 -11.99
N GLY A 394 -6.55 -1.02 -13.09
CA GLY A 394 -6.98 -1.45 -14.41
C GLY A 394 -5.86 -1.38 -15.44
N ARG A 395 -6.06 -2.01 -16.58
CA ARG A 395 -5.12 -1.95 -17.71
C ARG A 395 -5.88 -1.75 -19.01
N LEU A 396 -5.52 -0.73 -19.75
CA LEU A 396 -6.06 -0.44 -21.07
C LEU A 396 -5.20 -1.12 -22.13
N LYS A 397 -5.83 -1.88 -23.02
CA LYS A 397 -5.18 -2.56 -24.13
C LYS A 397 -5.94 -2.29 -25.42
N VAL A 398 -5.24 -2.02 -26.52
CA VAL A 398 -5.87 -1.94 -27.84
C VAL A 398 -6.16 -3.36 -28.32
N THR A 399 -7.43 -3.70 -28.49
CA THR A 399 -7.85 -4.99 -29.04
C THR A 399 -7.60 -5.06 -30.56
N GLY A 400 -6.96 -6.13 -31.01
CA GLY A 400 -6.77 -6.41 -32.45
C GLY A 400 -5.36 -6.17 -33.01
N LEU A 401 -4.37 -5.80 -32.19
CA LEU A 401 -2.98 -5.78 -32.61
C LEU A 401 -2.30 -7.11 -32.27
N THR A 402 -1.59 -7.69 -33.22
CA THR A 402 -0.86 -8.97 -33.10
C THR A 402 0.51 -8.85 -32.41
N LEU A 403 0.94 -7.64 -32.09
CA LEU A 403 2.18 -7.34 -31.37
C LEU A 403 1.82 -6.58 -30.10
N GLU A 404 2.27 -7.08 -28.97
CA GLU A 404 2.26 -6.33 -27.70
C GLU A 404 3.15 -5.10 -27.89
N ARG A 405 2.51 -3.93 -28.02
CA ARG A 405 3.20 -2.65 -28.05
C ARG A 405 3.16 -2.06 -26.64
N ASP A 406 4.20 -1.35 -26.30
CA ASP A 406 4.25 -0.53 -25.10
C ASP A 406 3.17 0.57 -25.21
N GLU A 407 2.05 0.38 -24.49
CA GLU A 407 0.89 1.28 -24.48
C GLU A 407 0.96 2.22 -23.26
N SER A 408 2.15 2.67 -22.89
CA SER A 408 2.33 3.58 -21.77
C SER A 408 1.44 4.80 -21.90
N LEU A 409 0.58 5.03 -20.90
CA LEU A 409 -0.26 6.23 -20.79
C LEU A 409 0.56 7.34 -20.17
N GLN A 410 0.56 8.53 -20.79
CA GLN A 410 1.41 9.64 -20.38
C GLN A 410 0.63 10.76 -19.71
N ALA A 411 -0.65 10.92 -20.06
CA ALA A 411 -1.47 12.02 -19.57
C ALA A 411 -2.93 11.57 -19.37
N VAL A 412 -3.60 12.16 -18.39
CA VAL A 412 -5.04 12.09 -18.16
C VAL A 412 -5.59 13.51 -18.04
N GLY A 413 -6.75 13.78 -18.66
CA GLY A 413 -7.42 15.06 -18.56
C GLY A 413 -8.89 14.87 -18.19
N ILE A 414 -9.31 15.42 -17.05
CA ILE A 414 -10.70 15.45 -16.61
C ILE A 414 -11.38 16.69 -17.20
N VAL A 415 -12.59 16.50 -17.73
CA VAL A 415 -13.36 17.55 -18.41
C VAL A 415 -14.56 17.99 -17.60
N ASP A 416 -15.27 17.04 -17.02
CA ASP A 416 -16.44 17.29 -16.15
C ASP A 416 -16.62 16.16 -15.12
N GLN A 417 -17.80 16.10 -14.51
CA GLN A 417 -18.06 15.16 -13.41
C GLN A 417 -17.90 13.68 -13.78
N ASP A 418 -18.07 13.30 -15.06
CA ASP A 418 -18.08 11.89 -15.47
C ASP A 418 -17.12 11.61 -16.64
N PHE A 419 -16.70 12.65 -17.39
CA PHE A 419 -15.91 12.53 -18.58
C PHE A 419 -14.43 12.83 -18.34
N ALA A 420 -13.59 11.87 -18.72
CA ALA A 420 -12.13 12.04 -18.77
C ALA A 420 -11.52 11.34 -19.99
N VAL A 421 -10.30 11.73 -20.32
CA VAL A 421 -9.53 11.18 -21.43
C VAL A 421 -8.13 10.83 -20.96
N ALA A 422 -7.64 9.64 -21.33
CA ALA A 422 -6.26 9.19 -21.11
C ALA A 422 -5.56 8.97 -22.44
N ALA A 423 -4.30 9.39 -22.56
CA ALA A 423 -3.54 9.30 -23.81
C ALA A 423 -2.09 8.88 -23.57
N GLY A 424 -1.46 8.31 -24.60
CA GLY A 424 -0.07 7.86 -24.47
C GLY A 424 0.59 7.39 -25.74
N ASN A 425 1.54 6.48 -25.58
CA ASN A 425 2.39 5.98 -26.66
C ASN A 425 1.57 5.28 -27.75
N ASN A 426 2.13 5.23 -28.96
CA ASN A 426 1.52 4.56 -30.13
C ASN A 426 0.17 5.15 -30.59
N GLY A 427 -0.10 6.42 -30.29
CA GLY A 427 -1.32 7.11 -30.68
C GLY A 427 -2.56 6.62 -29.94
N VAL A 428 -2.41 5.99 -28.77
CA VAL A 428 -3.54 5.55 -27.96
C VAL A 428 -4.20 6.75 -27.28
N VAL A 429 -5.51 6.83 -27.40
CA VAL A 429 -6.37 7.74 -26.63
C VAL A 429 -7.61 6.97 -26.23
N TYR A 430 -7.94 7.02 -24.96
CA TYR A 430 -9.13 6.41 -24.37
C TYR A 430 -10.00 7.46 -23.72
N LYS A 431 -11.31 7.31 -23.79
CA LYS A 431 -12.26 8.14 -23.05
C LYS A 431 -13.13 7.31 -22.12
N THR A 432 -13.53 7.89 -21.03
CA THR A 432 -14.52 7.37 -20.09
C THR A 432 -15.68 8.36 -19.97
N LEU A 433 -16.88 7.84 -19.71
CA LEU A 433 -18.11 8.61 -19.42
C LEU A 433 -18.71 8.21 -18.07
N ASP A 434 -17.94 7.49 -17.26
CA ASP A 434 -18.35 6.92 -15.98
C ASP A 434 -17.21 6.95 -14.95
N ARG A 435 -16.43 8.03 -15.00
CA ARG A 435 -15.30 8.28 -14.07
C ARG A 435 -14.26 7.15 -14.05
N GLY A 436 -13.95 6.59 -15.22
CA GLY A 436 -12.92 5.55 -15.36
C GLY A 436 -13.38 4.13 -15.00
N ALA A 437 -14.68 3.90 -14.79
CA ALA A 437 -15.18 2.53 -14.58
C ALA A 437 -15.11 1.71 -15.89
N THR A 438 -15.42 2.35 -17.01
CA THR A 438 -15.24 1.77 -18.35
C THR A 438 -14.54 2.75 -19.29
N TRP A 439 -13.84 2.22 -20.31
CA TRP A 439 -13.04 2.99 -21.23
C TRP A 439 -13.32 2.60 -22.68
N GLN A 440 -13.34 3.59 -23.58
CA GLN A 440 -13.49 3.44 -25.03
C GLN A 440 -12.25 4.01 -25.72
N SER A 441 -11.62 3.23 -26.59
CA SER A 441 -10.53 3.70 -27.47
C SER A 441 -11.07 4.65 -28.53
N ILE A 442 -10.41 5.83 -28.69
CA ILE A 442 -10.75 6.89 -29.65
C ILE A 442 -9.52 7.42 -30.40
N GLY A 443 -8.33 6.89 -30.14
CA GLY A 443 -7.08 7.34 -30.78
C GLY A 443 -6.77 6.56 -32.05
N TYR A 444 -6.38 5.31 -31.87
CA TYR A 444 -6.02 4.42 -32.96
C TYR A 444 -7.28 3.84 -33.65
N PRO A 445 -7.35 3.69 -35.01
CA PRO A 445 -6.33 4.02 -36.00
C PRO A 445 -6.36 5.47 -36.50
N SER A 446 -7.17 6.37 -35.94
CA SER A 446 -7.31 7.75 -36.40
C SER A 446 -6.05 8.59 -36.17
N LEU A 447 -5.24 8.23 -35.16
CA LEU A 447 -3.91 8.79 -34.93
C LEU A 447 -2.82 7.81 -35.42
N PRO A 448 -1.64 8.31 -35.83
CA PRO A 448 -0.53 7.43 -36.25
C PRO A 448 -0.06 6.51 -35.13
N GLY A 449 0.15 5.22 -35.43
CA GLY A 449 0.63 4.21 -34.48
C GLY A 449 2.09 4.35 -34.04
N ASP A 450 2.81 5.35 -34.51
CA ASP A 450 4.16 5.78 -34.10
C ASP A 450 4.16 7.12 -33.38
N TYR A 451 2.98 7.63 -32.99
CA TYR A 451 2.82 8.90 -32.31
C TYR A 451 2.89 8.72 -30.79
N TYR A 452 3.90 9.31 -30.16
CA TYR A 452 4.08 9.34 -28.71
C TYR A 452 3.39 10.58 -28.16
N ILE A 453 2.17 10.40 -27.65
CA ILE A 453 1.41 11.48 -27.02
C ILE A 453 1.99 11.71 -25.63
N THR A 454 2.28 12.97 -25.32
CA THR A 454 2.84 13.40 -24.03
C THR A 454 1.85 14.21 -23.21
N ASP A 455 0.78 14.70 -23.85
CA ASP A 455 -0.22 15.51 -23.17
C ASP A 455 -1.58 15.48 -23.90
N VAL A 456 -2.68 15.61 -23.16
CA VAL A 456 -4.06 15.59 -23.66
C VAL A 456 -4.94 16.61 -22.93
N LYS A 457 -5.73 17.37 -23.69
CA LYS A 457 -6.71 18.30 -23.12
C LYS A 457 -8.00 18.30 -23.94
N PHE A 458 -9.11 18.11 -23.27
CA PHE A 458 -10.45 18.30 -23.85
C PHE A 458 -11.13 19.51 -23.20
N THR A 459 -11.82 20.31 -23.99
CA THR A 459 -12.59 21.46 -23.49
C THR A 459 -14.06 21.15 -23.31
N ASP A 460 -14.53 20.09 -23.97
CA ASP A 460 -15.86 19.50 -23.86
C ASP A 460 -15.83 18.06 -24.44
N HIS A 461 -16.96 17.36 -24.46
CA HIS A 461 -17.06 15.98 -24.95
C HIS A 461 -16.69 15.81 -26.44
N ASN A 462 -16.64 16.88 -27.22
CA ASN A 462 -16.40 16.85 -28.66
C ASN A 462 -15.05 17.43 -29.06
N VAL A 463 -14.63 18.54 -28.41
CA VAL A 463 -13.43 19.28 -28.79
C VAL A 463 -12.28 18.90 -27.86
N GLY A 464 -11.23 18.37 -28.46
CA GLY A 464 -10.03 17.96 -27.73
C GLY A 464 -8.75 18.11 -28.53
N TYR A 465 -7.64 18.08 -27.81
CA TYR A 465 -6.30 18.26 -28.33
C TYR A 465 -5.35 17.24 -27.73
N VAL A 466 -4.37 16.78 -28.54
CA VAL A 466 -3.24 15.99 -28.08
C VAL A 466 -1.95 16.59 -28.59
N ALA A 467 -0.92 16.57 -27.76
CA ALA A 467 0.43 17.01 -28.11
C ALA A 467 1.42 15.86 -27.96
N GLY A 468 2.49 15.84 -28.74
CA GLY A 468 3.47 14.75 -28.64
C GLY A 468 4.48 14.74 -29.79
N THR A 469 5.19 13.61 -29.93
CA THR A 469 6.28 13.43 -30.90
C THR A 469 6.09 12.21 -31.78
N ARG A 470 6.66 12.24 -32.98
CA ARG A 470 6.83 11.08 -33.84
C ARG A 470 8.31 10.87 -34.17
N PRO A 471 8.82 9.62 -34.14
CA PRO A 471 10.18 9.36 -34.57
C PRO A 471 10.41 9.84 -36.00
N PHE A 472 11.47 10.59 -36.23
CA PHE A 472 11.90 11.09 -37.55
C PHE A 472 10.92 12.03 -38.27
N VAL A 473 9.85 12.50 -37.64
CA VAL A 473 8.87 13.45 -38.15
C VAL A 473 8.78 14.64 -37.20
N ALA A 474 8.25 15.76 -37.66
CA ALA A 474 8.07 16.94 -36.83
C ALA A 474 7.16 16.63 -35.61
N ILE A 475 7.45 17.27 -34.49
CA ILE A 475 6.62 17.32 -33.29
C ILE A 475 5.29 17.95 -33.69
N LEU A 476 4.15 17.30 -33.44
CA LEU A 476 2.84 17.72 -33.93
C LEU A 476 1.80 17.66 -32.80
N ALA A 477 0.88 18.62 -32.80
CA ALA A 477 -0.38 18.51 -32.06
C ALA A 477 -1.52 18.14 -33.03
N TYR A 478 -2.52 17.44 -32.50
CA TYR A 478 -3.75 17.11 -33.25
C TYR A 478 -4.97 17.64 -32.49
N ARG A 479 -6.04 17.91 -33.24
CA ARG A 479 -7.33 18.35 -32.74
C ARG A 479 -8.43 17.40 -33.19
N THR A 480 -9.39 17.13 -32.32
CA THR A 480 -10.69 16.56 -32.64
C THR A 480 -11.82 17.57 -32.43
N THR A 481 -12.94 17.40 -33.12
CA THR A 481 -14.19 18.15 -32.94
C THR A 481 -15.42 17.24 -32.93
N ASP A 482 -15.18 15.92 -32.85
CA ASP A 482 -16.19 14.87 -32.89
C ASP A 482 -15.96 13.80 -31.76
N GLY A 483 -15.37 14.24 -30.66
CA GLY A 483 -15.14 13.39 -29.51
C GLY A 483 -14.08 12.30 -29.71
N GLY A 484 -13.12 12.56 -30.61
CA GLY A 484 -12.03 11.65 -30.93
C GLY A 484 -12.32 10.64 -32.04
N ALA A 485 -13.47 10.74 -32.74
CA ALA A 485 -13.74 9.88 -33.87
C ALA A 485 -12.79 10.18 -35.05
N THR A 486 -12.44 11.46 -35.24
CA THR A 486 -11.41 11.88 -36.19
C THR A 486 -10.44 12.88 -35.54
N TRP A 487 -9.18 12.83 -36.00
CA TRP A 487 -8.11 13.71 -35.53
C TRP A 487 -7.45 14.43 -36.71
N THR A 488 -7.32 15.72 -36.61
CA THR A 488 -6.70 16.58 -37.64
C THR A 488 -5.43 17.24 -37.08
N PRO A 489 -4.30 17.22 -37.82
CA PRO A 489 -3.08 17.86 -37.34
C PRO A 489 -3.25 19.38 -37.27
N LEU A 490 -2.76 20.00 -36.20
CA LEU A 490 -2.69 21.45 -36.01
C LEU A 490 -1.41 21.98 -36.66
N ASN A 491 -1.39 22.08 -37.97
CA ASN A 491 -0.25 22.60 -38.73
C ASN A 491 1.12 22.07 -38.25
N THR A 492 2.22 22.60 -38.74
CA THR A 492 3.59 22.15 -38.42
C THR A 492 4.17 22.76 -37.14
N LEU A 493 3.34 23.06 -36.13
CA LEU A 493 3.82 23.66 -34.89
C LEU A 493 4.32 22.56 -33.92
N PRO A 494 5.58 22.67 -33.49
CA PRO A 494 6.11 21.72 -32.50
C PRO A 494 5.42 21.90 -31.14
N SER A 495 4.97 20.81 -30.53
CA SER A 495 4.29 20.83 -29.25
C SER A 495 4.46 19.52 -28.49
N HIS A 496 4.85 19.62 -27.21
CA HIS A 496 4.87 18.51 -26.25
C HIS A 496 3.76 18.66 -25.21
N TYR A 497 3.35 19.89 -24.94
CA TYR A 497 2.36 20.26 -23.94
C TYR A 497 1.26 21.08 -24.57
N VAL A 498 0.02 20.81 -24.17
CA VAL A 498 -1.17 21.50 -24.64
C VAL A 498 -2.09 21.83 -23.48
N ASP A 499 -2.52 23.08 -23.39
CA ASP A 499 -3.54 23.46 -22.43
C ASP A 499 -4.57 24.38 -23.04
N PHE A 500 -5.84 24.25 -22.62
CA PHE A 500 -6.97 25.05 -23.06
C PHE A 500 -7.89 25.31 -21.87
N VAL A 501 -8.26 26.57 -21.68
CA VAL A 501 -9.25 26.96 -20.64
C VAL A 501 -10.67 27.04 -21.18
N ASP A 502 -10.83 27.11 -22.50
CA ASP A 502 -12.11 27.08 -23.21
C ASP A 502 -11.87 26.65 -24.68
N PRO A 503 -12.92 26.40 -25.51
CA PRO A 503 -12.74 25.95 -26.88
C PRO A 503 -12.01 26.95 -27.80
N SER A 504 -11.75 28.18 -27.37
CA SER A 504 -11.12 29.23 -28.17
C SER A 504 -9.71 29.57 -27.70
N HIS A 505 -9.44 29.54 -26.40
CA HIS A 505 -8.17 29.98 -25.81
C HIS A 505 -7.31 28.83 -25.37
N GLY A 506 -6.13 28.70 -25.95
CA GLY A 506 -5.20 27.62 -25.63
C GLY A 506 -3.74 27.96 -25.91
N TRP A 507 -2.88 27.08 -25.44
CA TRP A 507 -1.44 27.22 -25.47
C TRP A 507 -0.77 25.89 -25.85
N LEU A 508 0.36 26.03 -26.51
CA LEU A 508 1.26 24.94 -26.86
C LEU A 508 2.66 25.28 -26.38
N ALA A 509 3.37 24.29 -25.85
CA ALA A 509 4.77 24.47 -25.49
C ALA A 509 5.62 23.26 -25.87
N THR A 510 6.92 23.48 -26.11
CA THR A 510 7.91 22.43 -26.35
C THR A 510 8.87 22.33 -25.17
N ILE A 511 9.49 21.16 -25.01
CA ILE A 511 10.62 20.99 -24.07
C ILE A 511 11.72 22.02 -24.33
N GLY A 512 11.97 22.41 -25.58
CA GLY A 512 12.98 23.40 -25.96
C GLY A 512 12.60 24.87 -25.74
N GLY A 513 11.51 25.16 -25.01
CA GLY A 513 11.10 26.54 -24.68
C GLY A 513 10.51 27.34 -25.84
N THR A 514 10.00 26.69 -26.90
CA THR A 514 9.17 27.35 -27.92
C THR A 514 7.71 27.24 -27.49
N GLY A 515 6.96 28.33 -27.55
CA GLY A 515 5.55 28.35 -27.19
C GLY A 515 4.69 29.12 -28.22
N PHE A 516 3.40 28.79 -28.21
CA PHE A 516 2.40 29.42 -29.06
C PHE A 516 1.09 29.54 -28.30
N ARG A 517 0.30 30.56 -28.60
CA ARG A 517 -1.05 30.76 -28.06
C ARG A 517 -2.08 30.98 -29.17
N THR A 518 -3.28 30.55 -28.93
CA THR A 518 -4.44 30.77 -29.80
C THR A 518 -5.59 31.44 -29.04
N THR A 519 -6.41 32.24 -29.79
CA THR A 519 -7.67 32.81 -29.30
C THR A 519 -8.85 32.39 -30.17
N ASN A 520 -8.66 31.40 -31.04
CA ASN A 520 -9.66 30.95 -32.02
C ASN A 520 -9.64 29.40 -32.19
N GLY A 521 -9.36 28.70 -31.11
CA GLY A 521 -9.42 27.22 -31.06
C GLY A 521 -8.38 26.53 -31.95
N GLY A 522 -7.20 27.14 -32.12
CA GLY A 522 -6.12 26.59 -32.92
C GLY A 522 -6.22 26.88 -34.42
N ALA A 523 -7.18 27.68 -34.88
CA ALA A 523 -7.25 28.11 -36.29
C ALA A 523 -6.05 28.98 -36.68
N SER A 524 -5.53 29.75 -35.74
CA SER A 524 -4.24 30.45 -35.87
C SER A 524 -3.51 30.51 -34.53
N TRP A 525 -2.19 30.64 -34.60
CA TRP A 525 -1.31 30.63 -33.44
C TRP A 525 -0.35 31.82 -33.45
N THR A 526 -0.15 32.44 -32.29
CA THR A 526 0.80 33.53 -32.08
C THR A 526 1.96 33.01 -31.22
N PRO A 527 3.23 33.20 -31.64
CA PRO A 527 4.39 32.78 -30.84
C PRO A 527 4.43 33.45 -29.48
N MET A 528 4.88 32.70 -28.47
CA MET A 528 5.20 33.20 -27.13
C MET A 528 6.72 33.16 -26.91
N THR A 529 7.24 34.09 -26.14
CA THR A 529 8.65 34.09 -25.73
C THR A 529 8.75 33.93 -24.25
N PHE A 530 9.39 32.82 -23.83
CA PHE A 530 9.68 32.55 -22.45
C PHE A 530 10.98 33.24 -22.02
N PRO A 531 11.06 33.82 -20.81
CA PRO A 531 12.29 34.44 -20.31
C PRO A 531 13.39 33.40 -20.09
N GLN A 532 14.64 33.76 -20.28
CA GLN A 532 15.77 32.88 -20.05
C GLN A 532 16.23 32.96 -18.58
N ASN A 533 16.57 31.79 -18.00
CA ASN A 533 17.18 31.68 -16.70
C ASN A 533 18.64 31.22 -16.84
N GLY A 534 19.46 32.03 -17.51
CA GLY A 534 20.86 31.68 -17.80
C GLY A 534 21.08 30.61 -18.88
N SER A 535 20.05 29.86 -19.23
CA SER A 535 20.00 28.88 -20.33
C SER A 535 18.66 28.99 -21.08
N SER A 536 18.54 28.28 -22.20
CA SER A 536 17.23 28.17 -22.88
C SER A 536 16.22 27.49 -21.94
N PRO A 537 14.97 27.97 -21.88
CA PRO A 537 13.94 27.32 -21.07
C PRO A 537 13.77 25.85 -21.50
N SER A 538 13.62 24.97 -20.51
CA SER A 538 13.29 23.57 -20.76
C SER A 538 12.01 23.26 -20.01
N ILE A 539 10.86 23.31 -20.69
CA ILE A 539 9.52 23.19 -20.08
C ILE A 539 9.16 21.71 -19.93
N SER A 540 8.61 21.35 -18.78
CA SER A 540 8.12 20.02 -18.45
C SER A 540 6.62 19.97 -18.14
N HIS A 541 6.01 21.10 -17.76
CA HIS A 541 4.57 21.19 -17.50
C HIS A 541 4.06 22.62 -17.68
N MET A 542 2.78 22.74 -18.03
CA MET A 542 2.09 24.01 -18.22
C MET A 542 0.65 23.88 -17.72
N ASP A 543 0.20 24.89 -16.96
CA ASP A 543 -1.16 24.92 -16.42
C ASP A 543 -1.72 26.36 -16.43
N PHE A 544 -2.87 26.55 -17.07
CA PHE A 544 -3.60 27.80 -17.17
C PHE A 544 -4.96 27.70 -16.51
N ILE A 545 -5.23 28.60 -15.56
CA ILE A 545 -6.53 28.67 -14.87
C ILE A 545 -7.51 29.66 -15.51
N SER A 546 -7.04 30.49 -16.42
CA SER A 546 -7.87 31.44 -17.14
C SER A 546 -7.22 31.89 -18.46
N GLN A 547 -7.93 32.63 -19.28
CA GLN A 547 -7.40 33.22 -20.52
C GLN A 547 -6.17 34.10 -20.29
N ASN A 548 -5.94 34.57 -19.06
CA ASN A 548 -4.87 35.49 -18.72
C ASN A 548 -3.77 34.90 -17.86
N VAL A 549 -4.11 34.00 -16.94
CA VAL A 549 -3.20 33.54 -15.87
C VAL A 549 -2.81 32.09 -16.07
N GLY A 550 -1.49 31.85 -16.10
CA GLY A 550 -0.92 30.54 -16.20
C GLY A 550 0.54 30.50 -15.76
N TRP A 551 1.03 29.30 -15.50
CA TRP A 551 2.41 29.01 -15.14
C TRP A 551 3.01 27.93 -16.05
N VAL A 552 4.34 27.92 -16.09
CA VAL A 552 5.14 26.83 -16.65
C VAL A 552 6.25 26.49 -15.68
N VAL A 553 6.59 25.21 -15.59
CA VAL A 553 7.74 24.70 -14.83
C VAL A 553 8.61 23.82 -15.72
N GLY A 554 9.84 23.55 -15.28
CA GLY A 554 10.76 22.76 -16.09
C GLY A 554 12.09 22.45 -15.46
N TRP A 555 13.04 22.07 -16.30
CA TRP A 555 14.39 21.66 -15.92
C TRP A 555 15.23 22.82 -15.40
N TYR A 556 16.23 22.51 -14.61
CA TYR A 556 17.16 23.47 -14.01
C TYR A 556 16.47 24.52 -13.14
N GLY A 557 15.41 24.10 -12.40
CA GLY A 557 14.64 24.99 -11.55
C GLY A 557 13.85 26.06 -12.31
N TYR A 558 13.57 25.81 -13.59
CA TYR A 558 12.83 26.76 -14.40
C TYR A 558 11.39 26.89 -13.95
N ALA A 559 10.92 28.11 -13.73
CA ALA A 559 9.51 28.44 -13.54
C ALA A 559 9.23 29.85 -14.06
N ALA A 560 8.08 30.05 -14.72
CA ALA A 560 7.64 31.36 -15.15
C ALA A 560 6.11 31.47 -15.09
N ARG A 561 5.61 32.68 -14.84
CA ARG A 561 4.19 33.02 -14.73
C ARG A 561 3.80 34.12 -15.76
N THR A 562 2.60 34.01 -16.30
CA THR A 562 1.95 35.05 -17.08
C THR A 562 0.67 35.54 -16.40
N SER A 563 0.32 36.81 -16.60
CA SER A 563 -0.97 37.43 -16.23
C SER A 563 -1.70 38.07 -17.41
N ASN A 564 -1.24 37.77 -18.64
CA ASN A 564 -1.80 38.33 -19.86
C ASN A 564 -1.87 37.29 -21.01
N GLY A 565 -2.15 36.02 -20.64
CA GLY A 565 -2.35 34.94 -21.59
C GLY A 565 -1.11 34.57 -22.38
N GLY A 566 0.07 34.70 -21.78
CA GLY A 566 1.34 34.33 -22.42
C GLY A 566 1.90 35.43 -23.34
N ALA A 567 1.32 36.66 -23.34
CA ALA A 567 1.90 37.77 -24.07
C ALA A 567 3.26 38.17 -23.50
N THR A 568 3.39 38.14 -22.19
CA THR A 568 4.65 38.27 -21.45
C THR A 568 4.70 37.29 -20.31
N TRP A 569 5.91 36.90 -19.92
CA TRP A 569 6.18 35.97 -18.84
C TRP A 569 7.17 36.58 -17.85
N THR A 570 6.98 36.28 -16.57
CA THR A 570 7.86 36.69 -15.48
C THR A 570 8.48 35.47 -14.87
N LEU A 571 9.83 35.40 -14.79
CA LEU A 571 10.54 34.36 -14.10
C LEU A 571 10.15 34.31 -12.62
N GLN A 572 10.04 33.10 -12.09
CA GLN A 572 9.81 32.83 -10.69
C GLN A 572 11.06 32.19 -10.09
N ASN A 573 11.39 32.56 -8.86
CA ASN A 573 12.50 31.96 -8.14
C ASN A 573 11.97 30.85 -7.22
N ILE A 574 11.83 29.64 -7.76
CA ILE A 574 11.15 28.52 -7.10
C ILE A 574 12.15 27.54 -6.50
N SER A 575 13.20 27.19 -7.24
CA SER A 575 14.12 26.12 -6.84
C SER A 575 15.56 26.39 -7.27
N THR A 576 16.46 25.46 -6.93
CA THR A 576 17.87 25.53 -7.33
C THR A 576 18.07 24.93 -8.74
N PRO A 577 19.13 25.38 -9.47
CA PRO A 577 19.36 24.91 -10.84
C PRO A 577 19.66 23.42 -11.01
N ASP A 578 19.91 22.70 -9.93
CA ASP A 578 20.14 21.25 -9.91
C ASP A 578 18.83 20.44 -9.80
N GLU A 579 17.68 21.10 -9.84
CA GLU A 579 16.38 20.48 -9.70
C GLU A 579 15.60 20.44 -11.01
N ILE A 580 14.85 19.36 -11.24
CA ILE A 580 13.88 19.23 -12.33
C ILE A 580 12.49 19.34 -11.72
N LEU A 581 11.71 20.34 -12.13
CA LEU A 581 10.29 20.47 -11.78
C LEU A 581 9.48 19.75 -12.87
N LEU A 582 8.65 18.77 -12.51
CA LEU A 582 7.95 17.88 -13.44
C LEU A 582 6.45 18.12 -13.48
N GLY A 583 5.80 18.26 -12.32
CA GLY A 583 4.37 18.49 -12.21
C GLY A 583 4.04 19.87 -11.66
N LEU A 584 2.88 20.39 -12.03
CA LEU A 584 2.36 21.70 -11.65
C LEU A 584 0.84 21.63 -11.50
N SER A 585 0.30 22.21 -10.42
CA SER A 585 -1.14 22.38 -10.20
C SER A 585 -1.42 23.79 -9.73
N VAL A 586 -2.21 24.53 -10.47
CA VAL A 586 -2.55 25.93 -10.18
C VAL A 586 -3.98 26.04 -9.67
N LEU A 587 -4.16 26.43 -8.41
CA LEU A 587 -5.50 26.56 -7.80
C LEU A 587 -6.12 27.94 -8.00
N SER A 588 -5.30 28.99 -8.01
CA SER A 588 -5.76 30.36 -8.16
C SER A 588 -4.66 31.26 -8.71
N GLU A 589 -4.97 32.55 -8.96
CA GLU A 589 -3.95 33.52 -9.34
C GLU A 589 -2.82 33.66 -8.29
N MET A 590 -3.08 33.27 -7.04
CA MET A 590 -2.16 33.44 -5.93
C MET A 590 -1.56 32.13 -5.45
N GLU A 591 -2.21 30.99 -5.75
CA GLU A 591 -1.86 29.69 -5.17
C GLU A 591 -1.54 28.64 -6.23
N ALA A 592 -0.37 28.01 -6.09
CA ALA A 592 0.08 26.95 -6.99
C ALA A 592 1.03 25.98 -6.25
N TYR A 593 1.06 24.74 -6.72
CA TYR A 593 1.94 23.67 -6.27
C TYR A 593 2.79 23.16 -7.45
N ALA A 594 4.05 22.83 -7.16
CA ALA A 594 4.92 22.15 -8.12
C ALA A 594 5.71 21.03 -7.43
N VAL A 595 5.95 19.93 -8.15
CA VAL A 595 6.81 18.85 -7.67
C VAL A 595 8.07 18.74 -8.50
N GLY A 596 9.14 18.34 -7.84
CA GLY A 596 10.45 18.22 -8.48
C GLY A 596 11.34 17.19 -7.84
N VAL A 597 12.45 16.91 -8.54
CA VAL A 597 13.50 15.98 -8.11
C VAL A 597 14.86 16.55 -8.41
N ARG A 598 15.85 16.26 -7.56
CA ARG A 598 17.24 16.66 -7.80
C ARG A 598 17.92 15.77 -8.84
N GLN A 599 18.78 16.38 -9.67
CA GLN A 599 19.57 15.68 -10.70
C GLN A 599 20.74 14.85 -10.13
N GLN A 600 21.17 15.12 -8.91
CA GLN A 600 22.28 14.40 -8.28
C GLN A 600 21.74 13.32 -7.33
N PRO A 601 22.32 12.12 -7.34
CA PRO A 601 21.94 11.04 -6.44
C PRO A 601 22.43 11.34 -5.00
N THR A 602 21.77 12.22 -4.32
CA THR A 602 21.82 12.35 -2.87
C THR A 602 20.60 11.63 -2.33
N SER A 603 20.65 11.10 -1.12
CA SER A 603 19.59 10.41 -0.40
C SER A 603 18.35 11.31 -0.13
N GLU A 604 18.12 12.33 -0.93
CA GLU A 604 17.08 13.30 -0.73
C GLU A 604 15.85 12.97 -1.57
N SER A 605 14.73 12.94 -0.89
CA SER A 605 13.36 12.74 -1.34
C SER A 605 12.93 13.77 -2.39
N ALA A 606 11.87 13.48 -3.13
CA ALA A 606 11.20 14.43 -4.00
C ALA A 606 10.77 15.69 -3.22
N SER A 607 10.68 16.81 -3.93
CA SER A 607 10.32 18.10 -3.33
C SER A 607 8.94 18.56 -3.81
N LEU A 608 8.15 19.09 -2.88
CA LEU A 608 6.95 19.85 -3.16
C LEU A 608 7.22 21.33 -2.90
N TYR A 609 6.85 22.16 -3.83
CA TYR A 609 6.88 23.62 -3.74
C TYR A 609 5.47 24.17 -3.68
N HIS A 610 5.22 25.15 -2.80
CA HIS A 610 3.93 25.79 -2.62
C HIS A 610 4.09 27.30 -2.56
N THR A 611 3.26 28.02 -3.30
CA THR A 611 3.12 29.48 -3.23
C THR A 611 1.69 29.87 -2.90
N THR A 612 1.52 30.96 -2.13
CA THR A 612 0.23 31.60 -1.80
C THR A 612 0.22 33.09 -2.14
N ASP A 613 1.26 33.58 -2.82
CA ASP A 613 1.45 35.00 -3.15
C ASP A 613 1.70 35.24 -4.66
N GLY A 614 1.20 34.31 -5.48
CA GLY A 614 1.32 34.39 -6.94
C GLY A 614 2.72 34.12 -7.46
N GLY A 615 3.52 33.32 -6.72
CA GLY A 615 4.87 32.92 -7.08
C GLY A 615 5.96 33.91 -6.68
N THR A 616 5.63 34.95 -5.88
CA THR A 616 6.65 35.87 -5.34
C THR A 616 7.57 35.13 -4.39
N THR A 617 6.99 34.26 -3.54
CA THR A 617 7.74 33.34 -2.68
C THR A 617 7.22 31.91 -2.82
N TRP A 618 8.12 30.93 -2.64
CA TRP A 618 7.80 29.51 -2.64
C TRP A 618 8.37 28.81 -1.42
N THR A 619 7.53 28.00 -0.77
CA THR A 619 7.93 27.16 0.35
C THR A 619 8.22 25.77 -0.15
N ARG A 620 9.34 25.17 0.23
CA ARG A 620 9.74 23.81 -0.12
C ARG A 620 9.45 22.85 1.02
N SER A 621 8.89 21.68 0.70
CA SER A 621 8.72 20.53 1.61
C SER A 621 9.29 19.29 0.95
N PHE A 622 9.94 18.41 1.74
CA PHE A 622 10.41 17.11 1.25
C PHE A 622 9.29 16.08 1.37
N LEU A 623 9.19 15.18 0.40
CA LEU A 623 8.18 14.14 0.34
C LEU A 623 8.81 12.75 0.50
N PRO A 624 8.12 11.77 1.12
CA PRO A 624 8.60 10.41 1.31
C PRO A 624 8.51 9.59 0.00
N ALA A 625 9.21 10.06 -1.04
CA ALA A 625 9.26 9.41 -2.35
C ALA A 625 10.58 9.73 -3.05
N ASP A 626 11.05 8.82 -3.88
CA ASP A 626 12.29 9.00 -4.63
C ASP A 626 12.11 9.91 -5.85
N PHE A 627 10.96 9.79 -6.54
CA PHE A 627 10.70 10.50 -7.79
C PHE A 627 9.19 10.70 -7.99
N LEU A 628 8.78 11.96 -8.21
CA LEU A 628 7.39 12.32 -8.49
C LEU A 628 7.28 13.03 -9.83
N ASN A 629 6.28 12.64 -10.62
CA ASN A 629 6.00 13.16 -11.96
C ASN A 629 4.94 14.24 -11.95
N ASN A 630 3.91 14.09 -11.12
CA ASN A 630 2.78 15.02 -11.12
C ASN A 630 2.30 15.36 -9.71
N VAL A 631 1.65 16.52 -9.59
CA VAL A 631 0.91 17.00 -8.43
C VAL A 631 -0.46 17.50 -8.86
N PHE A 632 -1.48 17.12 -8.11
CA PHE A 632 -2.84 17.63 -8.26
C PHE A 632 -3.35 18.12 -6.90
N ALA A 633 -3.84 19.36 -6.87
CA ALA A 633 -4.38 19.97 -5.65
C ALA A 633 -5.83 20.39 -5.88
N THR A 634 -6.65 20.32 -4.83
CA THR A 634 -8.03 20.80 -4.87
C THR A 634 -8.23 22.05 -4.01
N PRO A 635 -9.27 22.86 -4.28
CA PRO A 635 -9.61 24.00 -3.44
C PRO A 635 -9.95 23.67 -1.99
N SER A 636 -10.27 22.42 -1.70
CA SER A 636 -10.43 21.88 -0.33
C SER A 636 -9.10 21.67 0.40
N GLY A 637 -7.97 21.85 -0.28
CA GLY A 637 -6.62 21.69 0.26
C GLY A 637 -6.09 20.26 0.21
N ASN A 638 -6.83 19.30 -0.38
CA ASN A 638 -6.30 17.97 -0.65
C ASN A 638 -5.25 18.03 -1.75
N ILE A 639 -4.15 17.32 -1.57
CA ILE A 639 -3.04 17.28 -2.55
C ILE A 639 -2.67 15.81 -2.79
N TRP A 640 -2.65 15.40 -4.06
CA TRP A 640 -2.15 14.10 -4.48
C TRP A 640 -0.91 14.29 -5.34
N THR A 641 0.00 13.32 -5.29
CA THR A 641 1.16 13.25 -6.18
C THR A 641 1.30 11.84 -6.72
N SER A 642 1.79 11.72 -7.96
CA SER A 642 2.08 10.43 -8.59
C SER A 642 3.52 10.36 -9.09
N GLY A 643 4.07 9.12 -9.22
CA GLY A 643 5.46 8.98 -9.66
C GLY A 643 5.92 7.54 -9.89
N PHE A 644 7.22 7.33 -9.74
CA PHE A 644 7.90 6.06 -9.94
C PHE A 644 7.46 4.99 -8.94
N ASN A 645 7.70 3.74 -9.29
CA ASN A 645 7.41 2.56 -8.47
C ASN A 645 5.95 2.49 -7.97
N GLY A 646 5.01 2.94 -8.79
CA GLY A 646 3.58 2.93 -8.44
C GLY A 646 3.18 3.97 -7.39
N THR A 647 4.05 4.93 -7.08
CA THR A 647 3.82 5.88 -5.98
C THR A 647 2.63 6.79 -6.25
N VAL A 648 1.69 6.81 -5.31
CA VAL A 648 0.70 7.86 -5.12
C VAL A 648 0.73 8.26 -3.65
N LEU A 649 0.97 9.54 -3.37
CA LEU A 649 0.89 10.11 -2.03
C LEU A 649 -0.31 11.05 -1.95
N HIS A 650 -0.93 11.12 -0.79
CA HIS A 650 -2.01 12.05 -0.48
C HIS A 650 -1.67 12.84 0.79
N LYS A 651 -1.82 14.13 0.72
CA LYS A 651 -1.92 15.01 1.87
C LYS A 651 -3.37 15.47 1.96
N ALA A 652 -4.06 15.07 3.02
CA ALA A 652 -5.39 15.59 3.28
C ALA A 652 -5.30 17.10 3.48
N GLY A 653 -6.16 17.84 2.81
CA GLY A 653 -6.32 19.25 3.06
C GLY A 653 -6.56 19.44 4.54
N SER A 654 -6.04 20.52 5.11
CA SER A 654 -6.51 21.01 6.39
C SER A 654 -7.97 21.44 6.17
N SER A 655 -8.84 20.43 6.08
CA SER A 655 -10.26 20.63 5.91
C SER A 655 -10.74 21.37 7.13
N SER A 656 -10.92 22.67 6.96
CA SER A 656 -11.70 23.46 7.91
C SER A 656 -13.16 22.98 7.98
N THR A 657 -13.57 22.00 7.19
CA THR A 657 -14.90 21.41 7.26
C THR A 657 -14.98 20.39 8.37
N LEU A 658 -15.87 20.67 9.29
CA LEU A 658 -16.18 19.75 10.38
C LEU A 658 -16.80 18.45 9.84
N GLN A 659 -16.09 17.33 10.02
CA GLN A 659 -16.56 16.01 9.64
C GLN A 659 -16.39 15.01 10.78
N LEU A 660 -17.25 13.99 10.86
CA LEU A 660 -17.09 12.86 11.76
C LEU A 660 -16.10 11.85 11.12
N VAL A 661 -14.97 11.63 11.78
CA VAL A 661 -13.88 10.75 11.31
C VAL A 661 -14.06 9.32 11.81
N SER A 662 -14.42 9.17 13.10
CA SER A 662 -14.61 7.84 13.71
C SER A 662 -15.59 7.88 14.86
N ALA A 663 -16.14 6.71 15.18
CA ALA A 663 -16.97 6.51 16.35
C ALA A 663 -16.60 5.19 17.03
N ALA A 664 -16.74 5.16 18.37
CA ALA A 664 -16.47 3.96 19.14
C ALA A 664 -17.35 3.87 20.38
N SER A 665 -17.60 2.64 20.85
CA SER A 665 -18.14 2.37 22.17
C SER A 665 -17.00 2.14 23.15
N ARG A 666 -16.82 3.07 24.08
CA ARG A 666 -15.71 3.09 25.05
C ARG A 666 -16.11 2.51 26.39
N LYS A 667 -15.27 1.63 26.94
CA LYS A 667 -15.45 1.06 28.28
C LYS A 667 -14.12 1.02 29.03
N SER A 668 -14.17 1.34 30.33
CA SER A 668 -13.05 1.14 31.24
C SER A 668 -13.15 -0.22 31.92
N HIS A 669 -12.11 -1.02 31.80
CA HIS A 669 -11.94 -2.34 32.39
C HIS A 669 -11.12 -2.24 33.70
N LYS A 670 -11.52 -1.33 34.59
CA LYS A 670 -10.83 -1.02 35.86
C LYS A 670 -9.33 -0.78 35.70
N THR A 671 -8.49 -1.58 36.33
CA THR A 671 -7.02 -1.45 36.30
C THR A 671 -6.40 -1.92 35.00
N ALA A 672 -7.14 -2.66 34.14
CA ALA A 672 -6.62 -3.14 32.86
C ALA A 672 -6.59 -2.06 31.76
N GLY A 673 -7.30 -0.94 31.95
CA GLY A 673 -7.31 0.17 31.00
C GLY A 673 -8.67 0.44 30.38
N THR A 674 -8.67 1.29 29.36
CA THR A 674 -9.87 1.68 28.61
C THR A 674 -9.76 1.15 27.18
N PHE A 675 -10.80 0.50 26.69
CA PHE A 675 -10.83 -0.11 25.37
C PHE A 675 -12.05 0.32 24.57
N ASP A 676 -11.84 0.51 23.28
CA ASP A 676 -12.83 0.98 22.33
C ASP A 676 -13.28 -0.16 21.39
N ILE A 677 -14.58 -0.30 21.19
CA ILE A 677 -15.13 -1.10 20.10
C ILE A 677 -15.49 -0.14 18.96
N PRO A 678 -14.86 -0.25 17.77
CA PRO A 678 -15.17 0.62 16.64
C PRO A 678 -16.64 0.51 16.22
N LEU A 679 -17.25 1.66 15.93
CA LEU A 679 -18.59 1.79 15.36
C LEU A 679 -18.45 2.34 13.93
N PRO A 680 -18.44 1.49 12.89
CA PRO A 680 -18.25 1.91 11.51
C PRO A 680 -19.28 2.98 11.11
N LEU A 681 -18.82 4.02 10.42
CA LEU A 681 -19.65 5.11 9.93
C LEU A 681 -20.45 4.71 8.69
N THR A 682 -19.97 3.69 7.97
CA THR A 682 -20.61 3.10 6.79
C THR A 682 -20.62 1.57 6.89
N GLY A 683 -21.55 0.91 6.23
CA GLY A 683 -21.65 -0.55 6.22
C GLY A 683 -22.34 -1.13 7.47
N ALA A 684 -21.89 -2.32 7.91
CA ALA A 684 -22.52 -3.02 9.02
C ALA A 684 -22.12 -2.39 10.37
N ALA A 685 -23.09 -2.14 11.25
CA ALA A 685 -22.84 -1.60 12.58
C ALA A 685 -21.96 -2.55 13.43
N GLY A 686 -21.04 -1.98 14.19
CA GLY A 686 -20.18 -2.70 15.13
C GLY A 686 -20.95 -3.32 16.28
N VAL A 687 -20.46 -4.43 16.83
CA VAL A 687 -21.11 -5.17 17.91
C VAL A 687 -20.48 -4.83 19.26
N GLU A 688 -21.24 -4.21 20.16
CA GLU A 688 -20.90 -4.01 21.56
C GLU A 688 -21.36 -5.24 22.37
N CYS A 689 -20.39 -5.97 22.87
CA CYS A 689 -20.60 -7.27 23.53
C CYS A 689 -20.43 -7.22 25.05
N ARG A 690 -19.98 -6.09 25.60
CA ARG A 690 -19.64 -5.96 27.05
C ARG A 690 -20.85 -5.54 27.84
N ASP A 691 -21.01 -6.14 29.03
CA ASP A 691 -22.10 -5.80 29.96
C ASP A 691 -21.77 -4.51 30.74
N GLY A 692 -22.35 -3.42 30.31
CA GLY A 692 -22.26 -2.12 30.98
C GLY A 692 -23.31 -1.88 32.05
N GLY A 693 -24.14 -2.86 32.40
CA GLY A 693 -25.28 -2.63 33.29
C GLY A 693 -26.25 -1.57 32.72
N GLY A 694 -26.40 -1.53 31.41
CA GLY A 694 -27.20 -0.52 30.70
C GLY A 694 -26.54 0.85 30.55
N SER A 695 -25.28 1.03 30.98
CA SER A 695 -24.54 2.29 30.84
C SER A 695 -23.41 2.14 29.84
N TYR A 696 -23.35 3.01 28.82
CA TYR A 696 -22.32 2.99 27.78
C TYR A 696 -21.82 4.41 27.48
N THR A 697 -20.66 4.50 26.85
CA THR A 697 -20.08 5.78 26.42
C THR A 697 -19.74 5.67 24.94
N PHE A 698 -20.38 6.49 24.11
CA PHE A 698 -19.98 6.63 22.73
C PHE A 698 -19.01 7.81 22.59
N VAL A 699 -17.94 7.59 21.84
CA VAL A 699 -16.89 8.58 21.56
C VAL A 699 -16.87 8.82 20.06
N PHE A 700 -16.96 10.09 19.68
CA PHE A 700 -16.97 10.55 18.29
C PHE A 700 -15.77 11.46 18.08
N ASN A 701 -14.96 11.17 17.08
CA ASN A 701 -13.79 11.98 16.71
C ASN A 701 -14.06 12.72 15.40
N PHE A 702 -13.68 13.99 15.36
CA PHE A 702 -13.93 14.90 14.24
C PHE A 702 -12.63 15.42 13.63
N THR A 703 -12.73 16.00 12.46
CA THR A 703 -11.61 16.65 11.74
C THR A 703 -11.11 17.91 12.43
N THR A 704 -12.00 18.61 13.16
CA THR A 704 -11.71 19.89 13.83
C THR A 704 -12.13 19.85 15.30
N ASN A 705 -11.63 20.80 16.11
CA ASN A 705 -11.99 20.91 17.53
C ASN A 705 -13.47 21.26 17.70
N VAL A 706 -14.23 20.37 18.31
CA VAL A 706 -15.68 20.55 18.54
C VAL A 706 -15.93 21.23 19.89
N VAL A 707 -16.84 22.20 19.88
CA VAL A 707 -17.14 23.03 21.06
C VAL A 707 -18.58 22.89 21.56
N SER A 708 -19.49 22.45 20.70
CA SER A 708 -20.90 22.25 21.07
C SER A 708 -21.56 21.20 20.20
N GLY A 709 -22.72 20.74 20.62
CA GLY A 709 -23.54 19.75 19.88
C GLY A 709 -24.47 18.99 20.80
N SER A 710 -25.40 18.26 20.19
CA SER A 710 -26.33 17.39 20.90
C SER A 710 -26.37 16.01 20.24
N ALA A 711 -26.82 15.03 21.01
CA ALA A 711 -27.03 13.68 20.55
C ALA A 711 -28.40 13.20 20.97
N SER A 712 -29.05 12.38 20.13
CA SER A 712 -30.33 11.75 20.44
C SER A 712 -30.37 10.31 19.99
N VAL A 713 -31.11 9.46 20.69
CA VAL A 713 -31.39 8.09 20.23
C VAL A 713 -32.48 8.15 19.19
N THR A 714 -32.20 7.72 17.96
CA THR A 714 -33.19 7.71 16.86
C THR A 714 -33.68 6.31 16.51
N ALA A 715 -32.99 5.26 17.02
CA ALA A 715 -33.50 3.89 16.98
C ALA A 715 -32.93 3.11 18.18
N GLY A 716 -33.69 2.15 18.67
CA GLY A 716 -33.37 1.38 19.87
C GLY A 716 -33.81 2.08 21.17
N THR A 717 -33.42 1.55 22.31
CA THR A 717 -33.77 2.01 23.64
C THR A 717 -32.52 2.41 24.42
N ALA A 718 -32.42 3.72 24.72
CA ALA A 718 -31.41 4.31 25.60
C ALA A 718 -31.76 5.75 25.93
N THR A 719 -31.21 6.30 26.99
CA THR A 719 -31.26 7.72 27.35
C THR A 719 -29.89 8.34 27.17
N VAL A 720 -29.84 9.44 26.44
CA VAL A 720 -28.59 10.21 26.21
C VAL A 720 -28.38 11.14 27.41
N GLY A 721 -27.18 11.06 27.99
CA GLY A 721 -26.70 12.04 28.98
C GLY A 721 -26.07 13.28 28.32
N THR A 722 -25.60 14.21 29.14
CA THR A 722 -24.99 15.44 28.63
C THR A 722 -23.67 15.12 27.90
N PRO A 723 -23.53 15.49 26.62
CA PRO A 723 -22.28 15.35 25.89
C PRO A 723 -21.17 16.23 26.47
N THR A 724 -19.94 15.77 26.38
CA THR A 724 -18.75 16.54 26.72
C THR A 724 -17.81 16.65 25.54
N PHE A 725 -17.03 17.74 25.49
CA PHE A 725 -16.19 18.08 24.35
C PHE A 725 -14.74 18.27 24.82
N SER A 726 -13.78 17.71 24.09
CA SER A 726 -12.36 17.86 24.36
C SER A 726 -11.57 17.74 23.06
N GLY A 727 -11.01 18.85 22.57
CA GLY A 727 -10.33 18.88 21.28
C GLY A 727 -11.25 18.41 20.15
N THR A 728 -10.80 17.46 19.37
CA THR A 728 -11.57 16.87 18.27
C THR A 728 -12.60 15.82 18.71
N THR A 729 -12.83 15.62 20.01
CA THR A 729 -13.63 14.53 20.54
C THR A 729 -14.90 15.02 21.21
N MET A 730 -16.04 14.42 20.86
CA MET A 730 -17.30 14.50 21.57
C MET A 730 -17.57 13.15 22.26
N THR A 731 -17.84 13.19 23.54
CA THR A 731 -18.16 12.00 24.35
C THR A 731 -19.61 12.05 24.79
N VAL A 732 -20.36 10.98 24.49
CA VAL A 732 -21.80 10.89 24.76
C VAL A 732 -22.08 9.73 25.71
N PRO A 733 -22.43 10.00 26.96
CA PRO A 733 -22.85 8.97 27.89
C PRO A 733 -24.28 8.49 27.56
N LEU A 734 -24.50 7.20 27.68
CA LEU A 734 -25.78 6.52 27.42
C LEU A 734 -26.16 5.71 28.65
N THR A 735 -27.42 5.75 29.03
CA THR A 735 -28.00 4.97 30.13
C THR A 735 -29.29 4.26 29.72
N GLY A 736 -29.69 3.22 30.45
CA GLY A 736 -30.88 2.44 30.11
C GLY A 736 -30.81 1.74 28.75
N VAL A 737 -29.60 1.45 28.28
CA VAL A 737 -29.38 0.75 27.01
C VAL A 737 -29.83 -0.70 27.13
N ALA A 738 -30.82 -1.10 26.34
CA ALA A 738 -31.27 -2.48 26.28
C ALA A 738 -30.31 -3.39 25.51
N ASP A 739 -30.28 -4.68 25.88
CA ASP A 739 -29.58 -5.72 25.10
C ASP A 739 -30.40 -6.17 23.88
N ILE A 740 -29.81 -6.88 22.92
CA ILE A 740 -30.43 -7.48 21.73
C ILE A 740 -31.14 -6.43 20.86
N GLN A 741 -30.44 -5.35 20.55
CA GLN A 741 -30.99 -4.29 19.70
C GLN A 741 -29.92 -3.68 18.76
N THR A 742 -30.38 -2.99 17.74
CA THR A 742 -29.58 -1.99 17.02
C THR A 742 -29.90 -0.61 17.62
N LEU A 743 -28.92 -0.03 18.29
CA LEU A 743 -29.01 1.32 18.86
C LEU A 743 -28.42 2.32 17.86
N THR A 744 -29.17 3.34 17.50
CA THR A 744 -28.70 4.43 16.63
C THR A 744 -28.70 5.74 17.41
N VAL A 745 -27.54 6.37 17.46
CA VAL A 745 -27.33 7.71 18.02
C VAL A 745 -27.12 8.68 16.89
N THR A 746 -27.96 9.72 16.81
CA THR A 746 -27.83 10.79 15.82
C THR A 746 -27.27 12.05 16.48
N LEU A 747 -26.17 12.54 15.93
CA LEU A 747 -25.55 13.81 16.31
C LEU A 747 -26.25 14.95 15.57
N THR A 748 -26.54 16.05 16.26
CA THR A 748 -27.16 17.25 15.67
C THR A 748 -26.54 18.52 16.25
N GLY A 749 -26.38 19.54 15.38
CA GLY A 749 -25.85 20.84 15.81
C GLY A 749 -24.44 20.75 16.39
N VAL A 750 -23.66 19.74 16.02
CA VAL A 750 -22.24 19.68 16.41
C VAL A 750 -21.51 20.81 15.70
N THR A 751 -20.87 21.66 16.46
CA THR A 751 -20.25 22.88 15.96
C THR A 751 -18.77 22.91 16.41
N ASP A 752 -17.90 23.31 15.52
CA ASP A 752 -16.47 23.49 15.81
C ASP A 752 -16.15 24.91 16.28
N SER A 753 -14.90 25.12 16.64
CA SER A 753 -14.38 26.44 17.09
C SER A 753 -14.45 27.53 16.01
N SER A 754 -14.64 27.14 14.74
CA SER A 754 -14.82 28.05 13.59
C SER A 754 -16.30 28.25 13.22
N SER A 755 -17.23 27.80 14.09
CA SER A 755 -18.70 27.87 13.88
C SER A 755 -19.23 27.05 12.70
N GLN A 756 -18.47 26.10 12.19
CA GLN A 756 -18.97 25.14 11.21
C GLN A 756 -19.89 24.13 11.89
N VAL A 757 -20.95 23.74 11.21
CA VAL A 757 -21.98 22.83 11.75
C VAL A 757 -21.97 21.51 11.00
N LEU A 758 -21.78 20.40 11.71
CA LEU A 758 -21.88 19.07 11.15
C LEU A 758 -23.33 18.80 10.70
N PRO A 759 -23.58 18.31 9.48
CA PRO A 759 -24.88 17.77 9.12
C PRO A 759 -25.34 16.68 10.09
N ALA A 760 -26.64 16.52 10.29
CA ALA A 760 -27.18 15.48 11.18
C ALA A 760 -26.60 14.11 10.79
N THR A 761 -25.83 13.50 11.68
CA THR A 761 -25.06 12.29 11.40
C THR A 761 -25.45 11.18 12.36
N ALA A 762 -25.85 10.03 11.82
CA ALA A 762 -26.28 8.87 12.59
C ALA A 762 -25.17 7.80 12.66
N VAL A 763 -24.96 7.25 13.86
CA VAL A 763 -24.03 6.14 14.09
C VAL A 763 -24.76 5.02 14.81
N SER A 764 -24.63 3.80 14.31
CA SER A 764 -25.33 2.63 14.84
C SER A 764 -24.36 1.64 15.50
N ALA A 765 -24.80 1.08 16.61
CA ALA A 765 -24.16 -0.03 17.30
C ALA A 765 -25.13 -1.19 17.49
N LYS A 766 -24.67 -2.40 17.31
CA LYS A 766 -25.40 -3.61 17.67
C LYS A 766 -25.09 -3.96 19.11
N MET A 767 -26.11 -3.90 19.98
CA MET A 767 -25.99 -4.21 21.41
C MET A 767 -26.31 -5.69 21.60
N LEU A 768 -25.30 -6.52 21.83
CA LEU A 768 -25.46 -7.96 22.01
C LEU A 768 -24.45 -8.49 23.02
N ILE A 769 -24.82 -8.45 24.29
CA ILE A 769 -23.95 -8.87 25.41
C ILE A 769 -23.57 -10.34 25.23
N GLY A 770 -22.24 -10.61 25.22
CA GLY A 770 -21.69 -11.96 25.11
C GLY A 770 -21.34 -12.40 23.68
N ASP A 771 -21.63 -11.62 22.66
CA ASP A 771 -21.16 -11.84 21.28
C ASP A 771 -19.71 -11.35 21.15
N VAL A 772 -18.78 -12.11 21.69
CA VAL A 772 -17.37 -11.72 21.78
C VAL A 772 -16.66 -11.82 20.42
N ASN A 773 -17.10 -12.70 19.53
CA ASN A 773 -16.57 -12.90 18.18
C ASN A 773 -17.23 -11.98 17.12
N ALA A 774 -18.26 -11.20 17.51
CA ALA A 774 -18.98 -10.24 16.67
C ALA A 774 -19.74 -10.86 15.45
N ASP A 775 -20.15 -12.12 15.54
CA ASP A 775 -20.90 -12.80 14.48
C ASP A 775 -22.41 -12.54 14.50
N LYS A 776 -22.87 -11.63 15.40
CA LYS A 776 -24.27 -11.17 15.61
C LYS A 776 -25.18 -12.19 16.28
N LYS A 777 -24.62 -13.18 16.92
CA LYS A 777 -25.34 -14.19 17.72
C LYS A 777 -24.45 -14.66 18.87
N VAL A 778 -25.05 -14.93 20.01
CA VAL A 778 -24.31 -15.56 21.13
C VAL A 778 -24.54 -17.06 21.09
N ASN A 779 -23.45 -17.81 20.94
CA ASN A 779 -23.52 -19.26 20.82
C ASN A 779 -22.33 -19.97 21.50
N ASN A 780 -22.14 -21.27 21.25
CA ASN A 780 -21.06 -22.03 21.86
C ASN A 780 -19.64 -21.58 21.39
N ALA A 781 -19.53 -20.90 20.24
CA ALA A 781 -18.25 -20.35 19.81
C ALA A 781 -17.80 -19.26 20.79
N ASP A 782 -18.68 -18.31 21.13
CA ASP A 782 -18.40 -17.24 22.10
C ASP A 782 -17.99 -17.79 23.47
N VAL A 783 -18.76 -18.79 23.92
CA VAL A 783 -18.44 -19.51 25.18
C VAL A 783 -17.05 -20.13 25.13
N THR A 784 -16.66 -20.67 23.99
CA THR A 784 -15.36 -21.33 23.81
C THR A 784 -14.24 -20.31 23.79
N VAL A 785 -14.41 -19.22 23.03
CA VAL A 785 -13.45 -18.12 22.98
C VAL A 785 -13.22 -17.55 24.38
N THR A 786 -14.27 -17.12 25.07
CA THR A 786 -14.15 -16.55 26.42
C THR A 786 -13.54 -17.54 27.43
N LYS A 787 -13.85 -18.82 27.32
CA LYS A 787 -13.23 -19.86 28.17
C LYS A 787 -11.73 -19.97 27.96
N SER A 788 -11.26 -19.85 26.73
CA SER A 788 -9.83 -19.96 26.42
C SER A 788 -9.02 -18.80 27.02
N GLN A 789 -9.67 -17.66 27.29
CA GLN A 789 -9.06 -16.46 27.84
C GLN A 789 -9.11 -16.37 29.38
N VAL A 790 -9.80 -17.30 30.04
CA VAL A 790 -9.91 -17.29 31.51
C VAL A 790 -8.52 -17.35 32.17
N GLY A 791 -8.23 -16.37 33.01
CA GLY A 791 -6.96 -16.21 33.72
C GLY A 791 -5.92 -15.38 32.97
N MET A 792 -6.19 -15.02 31.72
CA MET A 792 -5.33 -14.09 30.93
C MET A 792 -5.52 -12.65 31.38
N THR A 793 -4.48 -11.86 31.25
CA THR A 793 -4.55 -10.40 31.45
C THR A 793 -5.39 -9.79 30.35
N VAL A 794 -6.23 -8.79 30.70
CA VAL A 794 -7.01 -8.06 29.71
C VAL A 794 -6.09 -7.12 28.91
N THR A 795 -6.14 -7.22 27.61
CA THR A 795 -5.35 -6.46 26.64
C THR A 795 -6.25 -5.95 25.51
N SER A 796 -5.70 -5.21 24.57
CA SER A 796 -6.40 -4.80 23.34
C SER A 796 -6.88 -5.99 22.49
N ALA A 797 -6.24 -7.16 22.60
CA ALA A 797 -6.60 -8.36 21.82
C ALA A 797 -7.78 -9.14 22.41
N ASN A 798 -7.99 -9.12 23.73
CA ASN A 798 -8.97 -9.98 24.41
C ASN A 798 -9.96 -9.23 25.32
N PHE A 799 -9.98 -7.90 25.33
CA PHE A 799 -10.86 -7.08 26.18
C PHE A 799 -12.35 -7.38 25.97
N ARG A 800 -12.73 -7.91 24.81
CA ARG A 800 -14.11 -8.32 24.50
C ARG A 800 -14.55 -9.51 25.37
N ASP A 801 -13.61 -10.34 25.82
CA ASP A 801 -13.85 -11.51 26.68
C ASP A 801 -14.01 -11.14 28.16
N ASP A 802 -13.54 -9.98 28.61
CA ASP A 802 -13.88 -9.38 29.90
C ASP A 802 -15.25 -8.69 29.78
N VAL A 803 -16.27 -9.50 29.54
CA VAL A 803 -17.66 -9.05 29.28
C VAL A 803 -18.19 -8.21 30.44
N ARG A 804 -17.80 -8.51 31.67
CA ARG A 804 -18.20 -7.80 32.89
C ARG A 804 -17.37 -6.55 33.19
N ILE A 805 -16.44 -6.21 32.30
CA ILE A 805 -15.52 -5.05 32.45
C ILE A 805 -14.86 -5.00 33.83
N SER A 806 -14.48 -6.16 34.33
CA SER A 806 -13.94 -6.32 35.70
C SER A 806 -12.42 -6.06 35.78
N GLY A 807 -11.72 -6.00 34.62
CA GLY A 807 -10.28 -5.92 34.47
C GLY A 807 -9.58 -7.28 34.53
N THR A 808 -10.34 -8.36 34.56
CA THR A 808 -9.83 -9.74 34.58
C THR A 808 -10.84 -10.67 33.92
N ILE A 809 -10.38 -11.55 33.03
CA ILE A 809 -11.24 -12.54 32.38
C ILE A 809 -11.34 -13.75 33.29
N THR A 810 -12.56 -14.07 33.73
CA THR A 810 -12.83 -15.08 34.74
C THR A 810 -13.96 -16.01 34.36
N SER A 811 -14.21 -17.06 35.18
CA SER A 811 -15.40 -17.88 34.99
C SER A 811 -16.72 -17.14 35.14
N ALA A 812 -16.69 -15.92 35.71
CA ALA A 812 -17.86 -15.04 35.79
C ALA A 812 -18.24 -14.45 34.44
N ASP A 813 -17.26 -14.13 33.59
CA ASP A 813 -17.48 -13.66 32.23
C ASP A 813 -18.06 -14.79 31.36
N VAL A 814 -17.48 -15.99 31.47
CA VAL A 814 -18.01 -17.20 30.83
C VAL A 814 -19.46 -17.48 31.26
N LYS A 815 -19.83 -17.19 32.50
CA LYS A 815 -21.20 -17.37 32.99
C LYS A 815 -22.16 -16.38 32.32
N VAL A 816 -21.74 -15.12 32.10
CA VAL A 816 -22.54 -14.11 31.36
C VAL A 816 -22.77 -14.57 29.92
N VAL A 817 -21.70 -14.91 29.20
CA VAL A 817 -21.79 -15.39 27.81
C VAL A 817 -22.67 -16.65 27.70
N LYS A 818 -22.55 -17.60 28.62
CA LYS A 818 -23.43 -18.77 28.67
C LYS A 818 -24.89 -18.43 28.96
N GLY A 819 -25.14 -17.43 29.81
CA GLY A 819 -26.49 -16.97 30.11
C GLY A 819 -27.17 -16.30 28.90
N ALA A 820 -26.39 -15.70 28.02
CA ALA A 820 -26.85 -15.07 26.78
C ALA A 820 -26.91 -16.04 25.57
N ASN A 821 -26.52 -17.31 25.75
CA ASN A 821 -26.50 -18.28 24.65
C ASN A 821 -27.89 -18.44 24.03
N GLY A 822 -27.97 -18.29 22.71
CA GLY A 822 -29.21 -18.27 21.93
C GLY A 822 -29.72 -16.87 21.62
N HIS A 823 -29.12 -15.81 22.19
CA HIS A 823 -29.44 -14.44 21.78
C HIS A 823 -28.96 -14.19 20.36
N ILE A 824 -29.85 -13.62 19.54
CA ILE A 824 -29.58 -13.26 18.13
C ILE A 824 -30.16 -11.88 17.89
N LEU A 825 -29.42 -11.05 17.21
CA LEU A 825 -29.93 -9.75 16.77
C LEU A 825 -30.99 -9.92 15.70
N PRO A 826 -32.07 -9.13 15.77
CA PRO A 826 -33.14 -9.17 14.77
C PRO A 826 -32.67 -8.70 13.37
#